data_e2cc31d41a85e4a9ad64de6d76fea9e0
#
_entry.id   e2cc31d41a85e4a9ad64de6d76fea9e0
#
_cell.length_a   1.000
_cell.length_b   1.000
_cell.length_c   1.000
_cell.angle_alpha   90.00
_cell.angle_beta   90.00
_cell.angle_gamma   90.00
#
_symmetry.space_group_name_H-M   'P 1'
#
loop_
_entity.id
_entity.type
_entity.pdbx_description
1 polymer ?
#
loop_
_entity_poly.entity_id
_entity_poly.type
_entity_poly.pdbx_seq_one_letter_code
_entity_poly.pdbx_strand_id
1 'polypeptide(L)'
;VTLVERVYGRKDETEAARALRKFSDGEVQFILRDWRRASILLYDAVDQRDFKSTEAHETALFYLGESLYQQAEYASAFTYFKQALEEPNPVHQRDAVVRALEIAIRLRDEPAVGPLVDKARIAFGGALPPEVLYLQAKALYRRSGVPAAERDADALRAFAAVPAPYDLAAAYFQGAILVQAGDLKAGAERFESCTRLAPSDARRQEVRELCFLALGRIYSEQGRYPEALDRYQEVPRESPHFNDAIYEVAWDFVKTKKYEQALRTAAVITDLAPESPLAPEATILQGHLLLRLGRYSEALETYGRVINQYAPVRDELDAILTMHEDPVRYFNELIGRSGKAFDITTVLPAVAVKWASSQADVAAALQVVAGLDGSRRDAEESEELAKRILAVLSKNDGLDAFPALKEGFARADAVQNGAARVEGELNAGERALIPAPPEAQAELARIDQERIRLEARFSALPTSPDEVAERVSRMSGRVSEVARHAFHVRYLIDSCNSAIAASQIWLEEHRTEIQSDPKGRAEFLEEMRKHREVVAQYDQELRTMEREIASTGDGVSGSEAIAGEAELRREYRRLLARERELLAPGRAGLEGDVRREVERLDAYLPRADEVALRAERSKLGLLAAARQSSQSLRGRVMVEQQLLRLYQKDLGTVQDDTRDLVGRVALRSFRNVRAQFYKLVLKADVGMVDVAWTRKRERVDKIQELASQKASDVGTLDSEFKPVLREVDE
;
A
#
# COMPACT_ATOMS: atom_id res chain seq x y z
N VAL A 1 -3.65 41.58 -24.96
CA VAL A 1 -2.31 41.53 -24.35
C VAL A 1 -2.44 41.54 -22.82
N THR A 2 -3.13 42.53 -22.25
CA THR A 2 -3.28 42.67 -20.76
C THR A 2 -4.07 41.53 -20.09
N LEU A 3 -4.98 40.84 -20.80
CA LEU A 3 -5.72 39.70 -20.25
C LEU A 3 -4.87 38.40 -20.25
N VAL A 4 -4.11 38.21 -21.33
CA VAL A 4 -3.13 37.12 -21.44
C VAL A 4 -2.01 37.30 -20.41
N GLU A 5 -1.55 38.53 -20.18
CA GLU A 5 -0.57 38.86 -19.14
C GLU A 5 -1.13 38.74 -17.74
N ARG A 6 -2.41 39.01 -17.45
CA ARG A 6 -3.03 38.79 -16.14
C ARG A 6 -3.32 37.32 -15.84
N VAL A 7 -3.69 36.52 -16.81
CA VAL A 7 -4.02 35.10 -16.65
C VAL A 7 -2.77 34.19 -16.74
N TYR A 8 -1.80 34.59 -17.58
CA TYR A 8 -0.53 33.89 -17.80
C TYR A 8 0.71 34.75 -17.48
N GLY A 9 0.52 35.94 -16.96
CA GLY A 9 1.57 36.90 -16.59
C GLY A 9 2.46 36.55 -15.43
N ARG A 10 2.50 35.23 -15.07
CA ARG A 10 3.61 34.64 -14.32
C ARG A 10 4.62 34.04 -15.29
N LYS A 11 5.03 34.83 -16.28
CA LYS A 11 6.11 34.48 -17.23
C LYS A 11 7.48 34.38 -16.52
N ASP A 12 7.56 34.81 -15.26
CA ASP A 12 8.76 34.81 -14.41
C ASP A 12 8.56 34.08 -13.09
N GLU A 13 7.77 32.98 -13.07
CA GLU A 13 7.90 32.06 -11.95
C GLU A 13 9.25 31.38 -12.12
N THR A 14 10.22 31.81 -11.31
CA THR A 14 11.56 31.25 -11.26
C THR A 14 11.45 29.74 -10.97
N GLU A 15 12.39 28.94 -11.44
CA GLU A 15 12.42 27.49 -11.12
C GLU A 15 12.38 27.27 -9.60
N ALA A 16 13.02 28.15 -8.84
CA ALA A 16 12.93 28.16 -7.37
C ALA A 16 11.50 28.34 -6.85
N ALA A 17 10.69 29.24 -7.43
CA ALA A 17 9.31 29.46 -7.00
C ALA A 17 8.41 28.25 -7.29
N ARG A 18 8.65 27.54 -8.42
CA ARG A 18 7.98 26.26 -8.72
C ARG A 18 8.38 25.16 -7.75
N ALA A 19 9.65 25.06 -7.41
CA ALA A 19 10.15 24.10 -6.45
C ALA A 19 9.58 24.35 -5.04
N LEU A 20 9.50 25.61 -4.60
CA LEU A 20 8.86 26.00 -3.35
C LEU A 20 7.37 25.62 -3.31
N ARG A 21 6.65 25.75 -4.43
CA ARG A 21 5.25 25.32 -4.50
C ARG A 21 5.15 23.79 -4.38
N LYS A 22 5.97 23.03 -5.10
CA LYS A 22 6.02 21.56 -4.98
C LYS A 22 6.39 21.12 -3.56
N PHE A 23 7.32 21.83 -2.93
CA PHE A 23 7.65 21.61 -1.52
C PHE A 23 6.41 21.81 -0.64
N SER A 24 5.68 22.94 -0.80
CA SER A 24 4.45 23.20 -0.01
C SER A 24 3.38 22.15 -0.25
N ASP A 25 3.20 21.70 -1.51
CA ASP A 25 2.27 20.63 -1.83
C ASP A 25 2.73 19.30 -1.19
N GLY A 26 4.01 18.99 -1.20
CA GLY A 26 4.62 17.84 -0.55
C GLY A 26 4.50 17.88 0.97
N GLU A 27 4.70 19.04 1.59
CA GLU A 27 4.51 19.27 3.01
C GLU A 27 3.06 19.02 3.45
N VAL A 28 2.07 19.47 2.67
CA VAL A 28 0.66 19.15 2.93
C VAL A 28 0.42 17.63 2.91
N GLN A 29 0.96 16.91 1.93
CA GLN A 29 0.81 15.45 1.87
C GLN A 29 1.54 14.77 3.06
N PHE A 30 2.70 15.29 3.47
CA PHE A 30 3.43 14.82 4.64
C PHE A 30 2.59 14.96 5.92
N ILE A 31 1.98 16.12 6.14
CA ILE A 31 1.09 16.38 7.29
C ILE A 31 -0.14 15.44 7.25
N LEU A 32 -0.69 15.17 6.07
CA LEU A 32 -1.80 14.23 5.84
C LEU A 32 -1.36 12.76 5.96
N ARG A 33 -0.07 12.48 6.15
CA ARG A 33 0.54 11.13 6.18
C ARG A 33 0.35 10.33 4.90
N ASP A 34 0.13 11.00 3.77
CA ASP A 34 0.20 10.37 2.45
C ASP A 34 1.67 10.29 2.02
N TRP A 35 2.41 9.35 2.66
CA TRP A 35 3.85 9.22 2.52
C TRP A 35 4.30 9.03 1.08
N ARG A 36 3.49 8.33 0.28
CA ARG A 36 3.80 8.05 -1.13
C ARG A 36 3.75 9.33 -1.97
N ARG A 37 2.67 10.12 -1.86
CA ARG A 37 2.57 11.39 -2.59
C ARG A 37 3.56 12.41 -2.07
N ALA A 38 3.75 12.46 -0.76
CA ALA A 38 4.74 13.33 -0.15
C ALA A 38 6.13 13.05 -0.70
N SER A 39 6.59 11.79 -0.74
CA SER A 39 7.93 11.45 -1.24
C SER A 39 8.12 11.83 -2.71
N ILE A 40 7.11 11.69 -3.58
CA ILE A 40 7.20 12.07 -5.00
C ILE A 40 7.35 13.58 -5.15
N LEU A 41 6.50 14.37 -4.49
CA LEU A 41 6.51 15.83 -4.58
C LEU A 41 7.78 16.44 -3.98
N LEU A 42 8.21 15.92 -2.83
CA LEU A 42 9.43 16.36 -2.16
C LEU A 42 10.69 15.99 -2.96
N TYR A 43 10.74 14.79 -3.54
CA TYR A 43 11.83 14.38 -4.41
C TYR A 43 11.98 15.34 -5.60
N ASP A 44 10.86 15.67 -6.24
CA ASP A 44 10.82 16.58 -7.39
C ASP A 44 11.23 18.01 -7.02
N ALA A 45 11.04 18.41 -5.76
CA ALA A 45 11.49 19.69 -5.23
C ALA A 45 13.00 19.69 -4.94
N VAL A 46 13.52 18.69 -4.20
CA VAL A 46 14.93 18.65 -3.78
C VAL A 46 15.91 18.40 -4.92
N ASP A 47 15.46 17.80 -6.02
CA ASP A 47 16.31 17.58 -7.19
C ASP A 47 16.54 18.86 -8.00
N GLN A 48 15.73 19.90 -7.81
CA GLN A 48 15.87 21.16 -8.56
C GLN A 48 17.06 21.98 -8.04
N ARG A 49 17.95 22.39 -8.98
CA ARG A 49 19.17 23.11 -8.64
C ARG A 49 18.94 24.40 -7.86
N ASP A 50 17.94 25.18 -8.25
CA ASP A 50 17.64 26.47 -7.61
C ASP A 50 17.00 26.32 -6.23
N PHE A 51 16.38 25.18 -5.92
CA PHE A 51 15.79 24.90 -4.62
C PHE A 51 16.86 24.58 -3.58
N LYS A 52 17.99 24.03 -4.00
CA LYS A 52 19.13 23.68 -3.10
C LYS A 52 19.69 24.88 -2.36
N SER A 53 19.50 26.08 -2.88
CA SER A 53 19.92 27.34 -2.21
C SER A 53 18.89 27.96 -1.30
N THR A 54 17.71 27.35 -1.13
CA THR A 54 16.63 27.87 -0.29
C THR A 54 16.71 27.33 1.13
N GLU A 55 16.20 28.10 2.11
CA GLU A 55 16.10 27.68 3.50
C GLU A 55 15.20 26.45 3.71
N ALA A 56 14.29 26.19 2.78
CA ALA A 56 13.38 25.04 2.82
C ALA A 56 14.03 23.71 2.39
N HIS A 57 15.24 23.73 1.81
CA HIS A 57 15.88 22.54 1.24
C HIS A 57 16.15 21.45 2.31
N GLU A 58 16.68 21.84 3.47
CA GLU A 58 16.90 20.91 4.57
C GLU A 58 15.61 20.25 5.05
N THR A 59 14.56 21.06 5.27
CA THR A 59 13.25 20.57 5.69
C THR A 59 12.66 19.62 4.65
N ALA A 60 12.82 19.91 3.36
CA ALA A 60 12.36 19.03 2.29
C ALA A 60 13.14 17.69 2.27
N LEU A 61 14.45 17.71 2.49
CA LEU A 61 15.27 16.50 2.61
C LEU A 61 14.84 15.66 3.82
N PHE A 62 14.58 16.31 4.96
CA PHE A 62 14.12 15.62 6.17
C PHE A 62 12.73 14.99 5.96
N TYR A 63 11.75 15.73 5.42
CA TYR A 63 10.41 15.22 5.14
C TYR A 63 10.42 14.10 4.10
N LEU A 64 11.28 14.19 3.09
CA LEU A 64 11.49 13.14 2.11
C LEU A 64 12.07 11.88 2.79
N GLY A 65 13.11 12.05 3.61
CA GLY A 65 13.70 10.96 4.38
C GLY A 65 12.68 10.28 5.30
N GLU A 66 11.85 11.06 6.03
CA GLU A 66 10.82 10.50 6.91
C GLU A 66 9.69 9.82 6.12
N SER A 67 9.27 10.40 4.97
CA SER A 67 8.28 9.77 4.09
C SER A 67 8.74 8.42 3.57
N LEU A 68 10.01 8.30 3.17
CA LEU A 68 10.61 7.04 2.72
C LEU A 68 10.80 6.05 3.89
N TYR A 69 11.17 6.54 5.08
CA TYR A 69 11.28 5.73 6.28
C TYR A 69 9.93 5.06 6.64
N GLN A 70 8.84 5.81 6.57
CA GLN A 70 7.49 5.28 6.84
C GLN A 70 7.03 4.27 5.78
N GLN A 71 7.57 4.35 4.57
CA GLN A 71 7.37 3.35 3.51
C GLN A 71 8.34 2.15 3.62
N ALA A 72 9.18 2.11 4.67
CA ALA A 72 10.23 1.11 4.89
C ALA A 72 11.37 1.10 3.83
N GLU A 73 11.48 2.17 3.05
CA GLU A 73 12.57 2.40 2.08
C GLU A 73 13.84 2.93 2.79
N TYR A 74 14.38 2.11 3.70
CA TYR A 74 15.41 2.53 4.65
C TYR A 74 16.70 3.01 4.00
N ALA A 75 17.15 2.37 2.92
CA ALA A 75 18.39 2.77 2.25
C ALA A 75 18.28 4.16 1.61
N SER A 76 17.16 4.43 0.94
CA SER A 76 16.86 5.75 0.36
C SER A 76 16.67 6.80 1.43
N ALA A 77 15.87 6.48 2.47
CA ALA A 77 15.66 7.36 3.63
C ALA A 77 16.99 7.75 4.29
N PHE A 78 17.91 6.79 4.46
CA PHE A 78 19.24 7.03 5.02
C PHE A 78 20.07 8.04 4.23
N THR A 79 19.97 7.96 2.90
CA THR A 79 20.65 8.89 1.99
C THR A 79 20.17 10.32 2.21
N TYR A 80 18.85 10.53 2.28
CA TYR A 80 18.27 11.88 2.46
C TYR A 80 18.50 12.41 3.87
N PHE A 81 18.40 11.59 4.92
CA PHE A 81 18.76 12.04 6.27
C PHE A 81 20.23 12.45 6.38
N LYS A 82 21.15 11.72 5.72
CA LYS A 82 22.57 12.13 5.67
C LYS A 82 22.75 13.47 4.97
N GLN A 83 22.04 13.68 3.84
CA GLN A 83 22.09 14.96 3.12
C GLN A 83 21.52 16.11 3.99
N ALA A 84 20.39 15.89 4.67
CA ALA A 84 19.84 16.89 5.60
C ALA A 84 20.83 17.25 6.73
N LEU A 85 21.58 16.27 7.25
CA LEU A 85 22.60 16.47 8.27
C LEU A 85 23.88 17.17 7.77
N GLU A 86 24.08 17.32 6.47
CA GLU A 86 25.19 18.01 5.83
C GLU A 86 24.87 19.47 5.50
N GLU A 87 23.60 19.88 5.61
CA GLU A 87 23.19 21.26 5.40
C GLU A 87 23.78 22.20 6.45
N PRO A 88 24.10 23.46 6.10
CA PRO A 88 24.82 24.39 6.98
C PRO A 88 24.12 24.71 8.30
N ASN A 89 22.77 24.76 8.32
CA ASN A 89 21.97 25.07 9.49
C ASN A 89 20.72 24.15 9.54
N PRO A 90 20.91 22.86 9.84
CA PRO A 90 19.80 21.92 9.80
C PRO A 90 18.79 22.17 10.92
N VAL A 91 17.55 22.45 10.56
CA VAL A 91 16.43 22.68 11.50
C VAL A 91 16.05 21.37 12.20
N HIS A 92 16.02 20.25 11.44
CA HIS A 92 15.65 18.92 11.92
C HIS A 92 16.84 18.05 12.34
N GLN A 93 17.99 18.66 12.67
CA GLN A 93 19.22 17.93 12.97
C GLN A 93 19.06 16.82 14.01
N ARG A 94 18.25 17.09 15.06
CA ARG A 94 18.04 16.13 16.16
C ARG A 94 17.27 14.90 15.69
N ASP A 95 16.19 15.11 14.98
CA ASP A 95 15.34 14.01 14.49
C ASP A 95 16.03 13.24 13.36
N ALA A 96 16.68 13.96 12.45
CA ALA A 96 17.41 13.36 11.33
C ALA A 96 18.57 12.45 11.80
N VAL A 97 19.33 12.86 12.82
CA VAL A 97 20.44 12.04 13.33
C VAL A 97 19.94 10.79 14.06
N VAL A 98 18.83 10.89 14.79
CA VAL A 98 18.20 9.73 15.46
C VAL A 98 17.72 8.74 14.43
N ARG A 99 16.99 9.20 13.39
CA ARG A 99 16.51 8.37 12.29
C ARG A 99 17.67 7.73 11.52
N ALA A 100 18.68 8.51 11.18
CA ALA A 100 19.87 7.99 10.49
C ALA A 100 20.58 6.90 11.31
N LEU A 101 20.73 7.10 12.62
CA LEU A 101 21.33 6.11 13.52
C LEU A 101 20.49 4.84 13.64
N GLU A 102 19.16 4.97 13.76
CA GLU A 102 18.24 3.83 13.77
C GLU A 102 18.37 3.00 12.48
N ILE A 103 18.40 3.67 11.32
CA ILE A 103 18.55 3.01 10.02
C ILE A 103 19.93 2.34 9.89
N ALA A 104 21.01 3.02 10.27
CA ALA A 104 22.37 2.46 10.22
C ALA A 104 22.48 1.13 11.00
N ILE A 105 21.85 1.08 12.20
CA ILE A 105 21.79 -0.13 13.00
C ILE A 105 20.94 -1.21 12.35
N ARG A 106 19.82 -0.83 11.72
CA ARG A 106 18.94 -1.76 11.00
C ARG A 106 19.61 -2.37 9.79
N LEU A 107 20.30 -1.54 8.99
CA LEU A 107 21.05 -1.95 7.80
C LEU A 107 22.41 -2.60 8.13
N ARG A 108 22.82 -2.63 9.40
CA ARG A 108 24.12 -3.09 9.88
C ARG A 108 25.30 -2.31 9.26
N ASP A 109 25.11 -1.02 9.01
CA ASP A 109 26.17 -0.10 8.56
C ASP A 109 26.99 0.36 9.76
N GLU A 110 27.84 -0.55 10.27
CA GLU A 110 28.68 -0.30 11.44
C GLU A 110 29.60 0.94 11.28
N PRO A 111 30.24 1.18 10.12
CA PRO A 111 31.06 2.37 9.90
C PRO A 111 30.31 3.69 10.09
N ALA A 112 29.03 3.74 9.80
CA ALA A 112 28.23 4.96 9.91
C ALA A 112 27.85 5.31 11.37
N VAL A 113 27.83 4.33 12.28
CA VAL A 113 27.33 4.52 13.66
C VAL A 113 28.17 5.54 14.43
N GLY A 114 29.48 5.41 14.45
CA GLY A 114 30.38 6.32 15.19
C GLY A 114 30.19 7.79 14.80
N PRO A 115 30.36 8.14 13.51
CA PRO A 115 30.12 9.50 13.02
C PRO A 115 28.74 10.07 13.33
N LEU A 116 27.68 9.22 13.29
CA LEU A 116 26.33 9.65 13.61
C LEU A 116 26.16 9.92 15.12
N VAL A 117 26.76 9.13 15.98
CA VAL A 117 26.76 9.39 17.44
C VAL A 117 27.48 10.71 17.75
N ASP A 118 28.60 11.01 17.07
CA ASP A 118 29.32 12.27 17.23
C ASP A 118 28.46 13.46 16.73
N LYS A 119 27.82 13.34 15.58
CA LYS A 119 26.83 14.33 15.11
C LYS A 119 25.66 14.50 16.10
N ALA A 120 25.15 13.42 16.69
CA ALA A 120 24.12 13.49 17.72
C ALA A 120 24.62 14.25 18.95
N ARG A 121 25.85 14.02 19.40
CA ARG A 121 26.43 14.76 20.54
C ARG A 121 26.47 16.26 20.29
N ILE A 122 26.82 16.67 19.08
CA ILE A 122 26.80 18.08 18.67
C ILE A 122 25.37 18.63 18.66
N ALA A 123 24.45 17.92 18.02
CA ALA A 123 23.04 18.33 17.87
C ALA A 123 22.32 18.50 19.21
N PHE A 124 22.69 17.70 20.21
CA PHE A 124 22.08 17.72 21.55
C PHE A 124 22.91 18.51 22.60
N GLY A 125 23.91 19.27 22.16
CA GLY A 125 24.68 20.17 23.06
C GLY A 125 25.59 19.44 24.05
N GLY A 126 26.10 18.25 23.69
CA GLY A 126 27.07 17.46 24.46
C GLY A 126 26.47 16.30 25.24
N ALA A 127 25.20 16.37 25.65
CA ALA A 127 24.50 15.28 26.34
C ALA A 127 23.62 14.49 25.37
N LEU A 128 23.87 13.17 25.24
CA LEU A 128 23.07 12.31 24.38
C LEU A 128 21.71 12.00 25.00
N PRO A 129 20.61 12.08 24.26
CA PRO A 129 19.28 11.71 24.75
C PRO A 129 19.16 10.20 24.97
N PRO A 130 18.20 9.75 25.80
CA PRO A 130 18.00 8.34 26.13
C PRO A 130 17.91 7.42 24.92
N GLU A 131 17.25 7.88 23.85
CA GLU A 131 17.08 7.15 22.60
C GLU A 131 18.42 6.89 21.91
N VAL A 132 19.26 7.90 21.78
CA VAL A 132 20.59 7.76 21.15
C VAL A 132 21.49 6.85 21.98
N LEU A 133 21.46 6.96 23.31
CA LEU A 133 22.21 6.06 24.22
C LEU A 133 21.75 4.61 24.04
N TYR A 134 20.44 4.39 23.94
CA TYR A 134 19.89 3.05 23.69
C TYR A 134 20.30 2.51 22.31
N LEU A 135 20.21 3.33 21.26
CA LEU A 135 20.63 2.94 19.91
C LEU A 135 22.13 2.65 19.85
N GLN A 136 22.97 3.45 20.51
CA GLN A 136 24.42 3.21 20.62
C GLN A 136 24.72 1.89 21.32
N ALA A 137 24.05 1.61 22.45
CA ALA A 137 24.21 0.36 23.18
C ALA A 137 23.81 -0.86 22.32
N LYS A 138 22.72 -0.72 21.55
CA LYS A 138 22.24 -1.75 20.63
C LYS A 138 23.21 -1.98 19.46
N ALA A 139 23.87 -0.92 18.96
CA ALA A 139 24.91 -1.03 17.94
C ALA A 139 26.13 -1.79 18.47
N LEU A 140 26.58 -1.47 19.68
CA LEU A 140 27.69 -2.18 20.36
C LEU A 140 27.37 -3.66 20.54
N TYR A 141 26.17 -4.00 20.99
CA TYR A 141 25.74 -5.41 21.16
C TYR A 141 25.73 -6.19 19.83
N ARG A 142 25.45 -5.51 18.70
CA ARG A 142 25.41 -6.13 17.36
C ARG A 142 26.71 -6.08 16.62
N ARG A 143 27.73 -5.44 17.16
CA ARG A 143 29.05 -5.25 16.51
C ARG A 143 29.67 -6.58 16.09
N SER A 144 30.08 -6.67 14.84
CA SER A 144 30.76 -7.84 14.28
C SER A 144 32.26 -7.71 14.34
N GLY A 145 33.00 -8.82 14.16
CA GLY A 145 34.46 -8.81 14.09
C GLY A 145 35.21 -8.57 15.41
N VAL A 146 34.52 -8.52 16.55
CA VAL A 146 35.07 -8.34 17.90
C VAL A 146 34.80 -9.59 18.75
N PRO A 147 35.75 -10.02 19.63
CA PRO A 147 35.50 -11.12 20.55
C PRO A 147 34.21 -10.90 21.36
N ALA A 148 33.42 -11.95 21.54
CA ALA A 148 32.09 -11.86 22.23
C ALA A 148 32.22 -11.24 23.62
N ALA A 149 33.23 -11.63 24.41
CA ALA A 149 33.41 -11.10 25.75
C ALA A 149 33.68 -9.57 25.79
N GLU A 150 34.45 -9.04 24.82
CA GLU A 150 34.68 -7.61 24.70
C GLU A 150 33.43 -6.86 24.26
N ARG A 151 32.79 -7.35 23.21
CA ARG A 151 31.53 -6.81 22.70
C ARG A 151 30.46 -6.74 23.80
N ASP A 152 30.29 -7.82 24.53
CA ASP A 152 29.28 -7.97 25.58
C ASP A 152 29.58 -7.05 26.77
N ALA A 153 30.87 -6.90 27.17
CA ALA A 153 31.27 -5.97 28.21
C ALA A 153 31.03 -4.50 27.80
N ASP A 154 31.33 -4.15 26.55
CA ASP A 154 31.04 -2.80 26.02
C ASP A 154 29.54 -2.52 25.98
N ALA A 155 28.75 -3.47 25.50
CA ALA A 155 27.28 -3.36 25.43
C ALA A 155 26.66 -3.23 26.82
N LEU A 156 27.08 -4.05 27.81
CA LEU A 156 26.61 -3.97 29.17
C LEU A 156 26.84 -2.60 29.81
N ARG A 157 28.05 -2.03 29.63
CA ARG A 157 28.37 -0.68 30.11
C ARG A 157 27.48 0.39 29.46
N ALA A 158 27.28 0.28 28.14
CA ALA A 158 26.45 1.22 27.39
C ALA A 158 24.98 1.14 27.81
N PHE A 159 24.41 -0.08 27.94
CA PHE A 159 23.03 -0.24 28.41
C PHE A 159 22.83 0.22 29.85
N ALA A 160 23.85 0.12 30.73
CA ALA A 160 23.77 0.60 32.10
C ALA A 160 23.61 2.13 32.18
N ALA A 161 24.04 2.86 31.17
CA ALA A 161 23.93 4.32 31.10
C ALA A 161 22.61 4.81 30.50
N VAL A 162 21.72 3.94 30.04
CA VAL A 162 20.48 4.30 29.36
C VAL A 162 19.37 4.63 30.38
N PRO A 163 18.87 5.87 30.44
CA PRO A 163 17.78 6.26 31.35
C PRO A 163 16.39 5.99 30.72
N ALA A 164 15.33 6.27 31.50
CA ALA A 164 13.96 6.27 31.00
C ALA A 164 13.80 7.21 29.77
N PRO A 165 12.96 6.88 28.80
CA PRO A 165 12.00 5.75 28.76
C PRO A 165 12.57 4.43 28.23
N TYR A 166 13.87 4.34 27.94
CA TYR A 166 14.51 3.14 27.35
C TYR A 166 15.17 2.23 28.40
N ASP A 167 15.11 2.60 29.67
CA ASP A 167 15.68 1.87 30.83
C ASP A 167 15.20 0.41 30.93
N LEU A 168 13.91 0.18 30.68
CA LEU A 168 13.30 -1.15 30.74
C LEU A 168 13.85 -2.07 29.62
N ALA A 169 13.93 -1.56 28.40
CA ALA A 169 14.52 -2.28 27.29
C ALA A 169 16.04 -2.50 27.50
N ALA A 170 16.73 -1.53 28.07
CA ALA A 170 18.15 -1.66 28.41
C ALA A 170 18.40 -2.74 29.47
N ALA A 171 17.56 -2.80 30.53
CA ALA A 171 17.63 -3.85 31.55
C ALA A 171 17.38 -5.24 30.97
N TYR A 172 16.42 -5.36 30.04
CA TYR A 172 16.19 -6.62 29.30
C TYR A 172 17.43 -7.08 28.54
N PHE A 173 18.06 -6.20 27.76
CA PHE A 173 19.27 -6.54 27.02
C PHE A 173 20.44 -6.89 27.95
N GLN A 174 20.61 -6.19 29.07
CA GLN A 174 21.63 -6.55 30.08
C GLN A 174 21.40 -7.95 30.62
N GLY A 175 20.17 -8.29 30.99
CA GLY A 175 19.82 -9.62 31.43
C GLY A 175 20.11 -10.69 30.39
N ALA A 176 19.73 -10.45 29.13
CA ALA A 176 19.97 -11.36 28.01
C ALA A 176 21.47 -11.60 27.75
N ILE A 177 22.31 -10.55 27.79
CA ILE A 177 23.75 -10.63 27.61
C ILE A 177 24.37 -11.47 28.74
N LEU A 178 23.99 -11.24 29.99
CA LEU A 178 24.53 -11.97 31.13
C LEU A 178 24.16 -13.46 31.10
N VAL A 179 22.92 -13.78 30.73
CA VAL A 179 22.48 -15.16 30.53
C VAL A 179 23.26 -15.84 29.41
N GLN A 180 23.46 -15.14 28.30
CA GLN A 180 24.25 -15.67 27.18
C GLN A 180 25.71 -15.92 27.57
N ALA A 181 26.27 -15.10 28.47
CA ALA A 181 27.60 -15.29 29.04
C ALA A 181 27.66 -16.40 30.12
N GLY A 182 26.51 -17.03 30.47
CA GLY A 182 26.41 -18.09 31.47
C GLY A 182 26.22 -17.60 32.92
N ASP A 183 26.14 -16.30 33.17
CA ASP A 183 25.86 -15.75 34.50
C ASP A 183 24.35 -15.63 34.75
N LEU A 184 23.71 -16.78 35.03
CA LEU A 184 22.28 -16.84 35.27
C LEU A 184 21.84 -16.01 36.48
N LYS A 185 22.72 -15.88 37.52
CA LYS A 185 22.40 -15.12 38.72
C LYS A 185 22.32 -13.63 38.43
N ALA A 186 23.36 -13.06 37.85
CA ALA A 186 23.37 -11.66 37.48
C ALA A 186 22.28 -11.34 36.43
N GLY A 187 22.03 -12.26 35.46
CA GLY A 187 20.95 -12.17 34.50
C GLY A 187 19.57 -12.07 35.17
N ALA A 188 19.30 -12.96 36.17
CA ALA A 188 18.04 -12.90 36.91
C ALA A 188 17.88 -11.60 37.69
N GLU A 189 18.92 -11.09 38.35
CA GLU A 189 18.89 -9.79 39.05
C GLU A 189 18.53 -8.64 38.11
N ARG A 190 19.01 -8.66 36.88
CA ARG A 190 18.68 -7.64 35.87
C ARG A 190 17.23 -7.76 35.37
N PHE A 191 16.77 -8.97 35.10
CA PHE A 191 15.36 -9.17 34.74
C PHE A 191 14.41 -8.85 35.90
N GLU A 192 14.77 -9.13 37.16
CA GLU A 192 13.99 -8.66 38.30
C GLU A 192 13.93 -7.15 38.40
N SER A 193 15.03 -6.43 38.12
CA SER A 193 15.01 -4.97 38.07
C SER A 193 14.09 -4.46 36.96
N CYS A 194 14.09 -5.14 35.81
CA CYS A 194 13.18 -4.84 34.68
C CYS A 194 11.70 -4.98 35.09
N THR A 195 11.33 -6.07 35.79
CA THR A 195 9.92 -6.32 36.16
C THR A 195 9.40 -5.33 37.22
N ARG A 196 10.27 -4.67 37.98
CA ARG A 196 9.90 -3.65 38.98
C ARG A 196 9.61 -2.27 38.34
N LEU A 197 10.08 -2.03 37.12
CA LEU A 197 9.83 -0.80 36.42
C LEU A 197 8.39 -0.74 35.92
N ALA A 198 7.70 0.36 36.20
CA ALA A 198 6.33 0.55 35.73
C ALA A 198 6.33 0.84 34.22
N PRO A 199 5.53 0.12 33.42
CA PRO A 199 5.37 0.43 31.99
C PRO A 199 4.48 1.65 31.83
N SER A 200 4.89 2.58 30.94
CA SER A 200 4.12 3.78 30.61
C SER A 200 3.25 3.59 29.36
N ASP A 201 3.52 2.57 28.59
CA ASP A 201 2.89 2.32 27.30
C ASP A 201 2.94 0.81 26.95
N ALA A 202 2.22 0.43 25.89
CA ALA A 202 2.11 -0.97 25.45
C ALA A 202 3.46 -1.61 25.10
N ARG A 203 4.39 -0.84 24.49
CA ARG A 203 5.72 -1.36 24.12
C ARG A 203 6.57 -1.67 25.34
N ARG A 204 6.54 -0.82 26.36
CA ARG A 204 7.23 -1.07 27.63
C ARG A 204 6.57 -2.23 28.39
N GLN A 205 5.25 -2.36 28.30
CA GLN A 205 4.53 -3.51 28.87
C GLN A 205 5.00 -4.83 28.24
N GLU A 206 5.09 -4.90 26.92
CA GLU A 206 5.59 -6.08 26.20
C GLU A 206 7.03 -6.44 26.63
N VAL A 207 7.92 -5.47 26.76
CA VAL A 207 9.29 -5.73 27.25
C VAL A 207 9.28 -6.26 28.68
N ARG A 208 8.39 -5.77 29.55
CA ARG A 208 8.24 -6.30 30.92
C ARG A 208 7.77 -7.74 30.93
N GLU A 209 6.85 -8.10 30.05
CA GLU A 209 6.37 -9.48 29.86
C GLU A 209 7.49 -10.41 29.40
N LEU A 210 8.34 -9.96 28.47
CA LEU A 210 9.57 -10.67 28.10
C LEU A 210 10.52 -10.87 29.30
N CYS A 211 10.62 -9.90 30.21
CA CYS A 211 11.42 -10.03 31.42
C CYS A 211 10.83 -11.09 32.35
N PHE A 212 9.50 -11.16 32.51
CA PHE A 212 8.85 -12.25 33.28
C PHE A 212 9.11 -13.62 32.65
N LEU A 213 8.96 -13.72 31.33
CA LEU A 213 9.24 -14.97 30.61
C LEU A 213 10.70 -15.41 30.78
N ALA A 214 11.65 -14.48 30.66
CA ALA A 214 13.07 -14.77 30.86
C ALA A 214 13.40 -15.22 32.30
N LEU A 215 12.80 -14.56 33.30
CA LEU A 215 12.95 -14.99 34.73
C LEU A 215 12.40 -16.37 34.94
N GLY A 216 11.21 -16.68 34.43
CA GLY A 216 10.61 -18.00 34.51
C GLY A 216 11.54 -19.07 33.96
N ARG A 217 12.14 -18.83 32.77
CA ARG A 217 13.13 -19.73 32.16
C ARG A 217 14.38 -19.93 33.02
N ILE A 218 14.92 -18.85 33.60
CA ILE A 218 16.09 -18.97 34.51
C ILE A 218 15.75 -19.78 35.73
N TYR A 219 14.61 -19.52 36.39
CA TYR A 219 14.20 -20.29 37.58
C TYR A 219 13.91 -21.75 37.26
N SER A 220 13.29 -22.02 36.10
CA SER A 220 13.10 -23.41 35.63
C SER A 220 14.43 -24.13 35.41
N GLU A 221 15.41 -23.48 34.81
CA GLU A 221 16.76 -24.04 34.60
C GLU A 221 17.48 -24.32 35.93
N GLN A 222 17.25 -23.48 36.92
CA GLN A 222 17.76 -23.68 38.31
C GLN A 222 16.98 -24.71 39.10
N GLY A 223 15.90 -25.32 38.56
CA GLY A 223 15.02 -26.24 39.25
C GLY A 223 14.08 -25.59 40.25
N ARG A 224 13.95 -24.27 40.22
CA ARG A 224 13.07 -23.47 41.09
C ARG A 224 11.69 -23.31 40.44
N TYR A 225 11.02 -24.46 40.26
CA TYR A 225 9.76 -24.51 39.50
C TYR A 225 8.60 -23.68 40.06
N PRO A 226 8.42 -23.59 41.41
CA PRO A 226 7.37 -22.73 41.96
C PRO A 226 7.56 -21.26 41.57
N GLU A 227 8.78 -20.76 41.73
CA GLU A 227 9.10 -19.37 41.36
C GLU A 227 9.05 -19.14 39.86
N ALA A 228 9.41 -20.14 39.04
CA ALA A 228 9.24 -20.07 37.59
C ALA A 228 7.77 -19.89 37.20
N LEU A 229 6.89 -20.70 37.81
CA LEU A 229 5.45 -20.65 37.60
C LEU A 229 4.88 -19.28 37.98
N ASP A 230 5.29 -18.71 39.13
CA ASP A 230 4.86 -17.36 39.54
C ASP A 230 5.23 -16.30 38.49
N ARG A 231 6.41 -16.43 37.85
CA ARG A 231 6.83 -15.49 36.81
C ARG A 231 6.07 -15.67 35.50
N TYR A 232 5.82 -16.90 35.07
CA TYR A 232 5.04 -17.16 33.85
C TYR A 232 3.58 -16.69 33.98
N GLN A 233 2.99 -16.77 35.19
CA GLN A 233 1.62 -16.28 35.44
C GLN A 233 1.47 -14.75 35.31
N GLU A 234 2.56 -13.98 35.41
CA GLU A 234 2.56 -12.53 35.20
C GLU A 234 2.45 -12.13 33.72
N VAL A 235 2.58 -13.10 32.79
CA VAL A 235 2.37 -12.86 31.36
C VAL A 235 0.89 -12.94 31.05
N PRO A 236 0.22 -11.84 30.70
CA PRO A 236 -1.22 -11.80 30.48
C PRO A 236 -1.65 -12.58 29.23
N ARG A 237 -2.90 -12.99 29.21
CA ARG A 237 -3.46 -13.81 28.11
C ARG A 237 -3.43 -13.10 26.76
N GLU A 238 -3.54 -11.77 26.76
CA GLU A 238 -3.52 -10.91 25.58
C GLU A 238 -2.09 -10.68 25.04
N SER A 239 -1.08 -11.13 25.79
CA SER A 239 0.32 -11.00 25.39
C SER A 239 0.64 -11.88 24.18
N PRO A 240 1.42 -11.40 23.21
CA PRO A 240 1.95 -12.23 22.13
C PRO A 240 2.85 -13.37 22.66
N HIS A 241 3.37 -13.26 23.90
CA HIS A 241 4.25 -14.23 24.56
C HIS A 241 3.50 -15.22 25.46
N PHE A 242 2.16 -15.15 25.54
CA PHE A 242 1.37 -16.00 26.40
C PHE A 242 1.55 -17.49 26.08
N ASN A 243 1.51 -17.86 24.80
CA ASN A 243 1.68 -19.26 24.40
C ASN A 243 3.07 -19.81 24.74
N ASP A 244 4.11 -18.98 24.63
CA ASP A 244 5.46 -19.35 25.07
C ASP A 244 5.47 -19.64 26.59
N ALA A 245 4.88 -18.75 27.40
CA ALA A 245 4.83 -18.92 28.84
C ALA A 245 4.07 -20.21 29.22
N ILE A 246 2.90 -20.46 28.63
CA ILE A 246 2.10 -21.68 28.89
C ILE A 246 2.87 -22.94 28.47
N TYR A 247 3.62 -22.89 27.35
CA TYR A 247 4.43 -24.03 26.93
C TYR A 247 5.56 -24.33 27.90
N GLU A 248 6.23 -23.33 28.44
CA GLU A 248 7.26 -23.49 29.48
C GLU A 248 6.65 -24.04 30.79
N VAL A 249 5.49 -23.57 31.21
CA VAL A 249 4.74 -24.09 32.37
C VAL A 249 4.42 -25.57 32.18
N ALA A 250 4.02 -26.01 31.00
CA ALA A 250 3.76 -27.42 30.72
C ALA A 250 5.04 -28.26 30.92
N TRP A 251 6.21 -27.76 30.48
CA TRP A 251 7.48 -28.42 30.68
C TRP A 251 7.91 -28.47 32.15
N ASP A 252 7.64 -27.43 32.95
CA ASP A 252 7.92 -27.44 34.40
C ASP A 252 7.07 -28.47 35.13
N PHE A 253 5.82 -28.64 34.71
CA PHE A 253 4.99 -29.74 35.21
C PHE A 253 5.54 -31.13 34.80
N VAL A 254 6.12 -31.26 33.61
CA VAL A 254 6.80 -32.49 33.17
C VAL A 254 8.01 -32.78 34.08
N LYS A 255 8.88 -31.80 34.31
CA LYS A 255 10.09 -31.93 35.17
C LYS A 255 9.72 -32.29 36.60
N THR A 256 8.60 -31.78 37.11
CA THR A 256 8.08 -32.09 38.43
C THR A 256 7.20 -33.36 38.47
N LYS A 257 7.11 -34.11 37.35
CA LYS A 257 6.31 -35.35 37.21
C LYS A 257 4.79 -35.15 37.42
N LYS A 258 4.29 -33.94 37.30
CA LYS A 258 2.86 -33.62 37.41
C LYS A 258 2.17 -33.73 36.02
N TYR A 259 2.18 -34.93 35.46
CA TYR A 259 1.83 -35.19 34.06
C TYR A 259 0.41 -34.79 33.69
N GLU A 260 -0.58 -34.97 34.62
CA GLU A 260 -1.96 -34.52 34.37
C GLU A 260 -2.08 -32.98 34.25
N GLN A 261 -1.29 -32.25 35.07
CA GLN A 261 -1.26 -30.80 35.00
C GLN A 261 -0.57 -30.35 33.73
N ALA A 262 0.55 -30.98 33.37
CA ALA A 262 1.24 -30.71 32.09
C ALA A 262 0.33 -30.93 30.90
N LEU A 263 -0.47 -32.03 30.90
CA LEU A 263 -1.40 -32.35 29.82
C LEU A 263 -2.47 -31.26 29.66
N ARG A 264 -3.11 -30.83 30.75
CA ARG A 264 -4.11 -29.76 30.73
C ARG A 264 -3.50 -28.43 30.29
N THR A 265 -2.28 -28.12 30.72
CA THR A 265 -1.58 -26.89 30.33
C THR A 265 -1.23 -26.88 28.83
N ALA A 266 -0.72 -28.00 28.32
CA ALA A 266 -0.43 -28.11 26.88
C ALA A 266 -1.71 -28.04 26.03
N ALA A 267 -2.86 -28.53 26.55
CA ALA A 267 -4.14 -28.42 25.85
C ALA A 267 -4.62 -26.97 25.70
N VAL A 268 -4.26 -26.08 26.61
CA VAL A 268 -4.61 -24.65 26.50
C VAL A 268 -4.10 -24.06 25.18
N ILE A 269 -2.88 -24.42 24.75
CA ILE A 269 -2.31 -23.90 23.49
C ILE A 269 -3.08 -24.43 22.29
N THR A 270 -3.37 -25.74 22.25
CA THR A 270 -4.06 -26.38 21.13
C THR A 270 -5.52 -25.95 21.00
N ASP A 271 -6.17 -25.62 22.11
CA ASP A 271 -7.59 -25.23 22.15
C ASP A 271 -7.80 -23.73 21.90
N LEU A 272 -6.91 -22.87 22.43
CA LEU A 272 -7.05 -21.42 22.34
C LEU A 272 -6.30 -20.80 21.15
N ALA A 273 -5.21 -21.44 20.73
CA ALA A 273 -4.36 -20.93 19.65
C ALA A 273 -3.90 -22.07 18.73
N PRO A 274 -4.83 -22.79 18.07
CA PRO A 274 -4.50 -23.90 17.16
C PRO A 274 -3.61 -23.46 15.98
N GLU A 275 -3.62 -22.18 15.67
CA GLU A 275 -2.82 -21.55 14.63
C GLU A 275 -1.39 -21.19 15.10
N SER A 276 -1.09 -21.33 16.38
CA SER A 276 0.23 -21.02 16.93
C SER A 276 1.29 -21.97 16.37
N PRO A 277 2.50 -21.48 16.05
CA PRO A 277 3.63 -22.35 15.70
C PRO A 277 3.97 -23.38 16.79
N LEU A 278 3.56 -23.14 18.05
CA LEU A 278 3.75 -24.05 19.17
C LEU A 278 2.67 -25.14 19.26
N ALA A 279 1.52 -25.00 18.61
CA ALA A 279 0.42 -25.96 18.71
C ALA A 279 0.82 -27.39 18.29
N PRO A 280 1.59 -27.63 17.20
CA PRO A 280 2.07 -28.97 16.87
C PRO A 280 2.99 -29.58 17.93
N GLU A 281 3.91 -28.79 18.46
CA GLU A 281 4.83 -29.26 19.54
C GLU A 281 4.08 -29.54 20.84
N ALA A 282 3.07 -28.69 21.16
CA ALA A 282 2.18 -28.94 22.31
C ALA A 282 1.35 -30.22 22.12
N THR A 283 0.89 -30.51 20.90
CA THR A 283 0.17 -31.77 20.58
C THR A 283 1.08 -32.98 20.74
N ILE A 284 2.33 -32.91 20.29
CA ILE A 284 3.32 -33.98 20.50
C ILE A 284 3.60 -34.19 21.98
N LEU A 285 3.75 -33.09 22.73
CA LEU A 285 3.92 -33.15 24.20
C LEU A 285 2.73 -33.81 24.86
N GLN A 286 1.49 -33.52 24.47
CA GLN A 286 0.28 -34.19 24.96
C GLN A 286 0.37 -35.70 24.69
N GLY A 287 0.79 -36.13 23.49
CA GLY A 287 1.00 -37.54 23.17
C GLY A 287 1.99 -38.24 24.12
N HIS A 288 3.13 -37.59 24.40
CA HIS A 288 4.12 -38.11 25.35
C HIS A 288 3.57 -38.17 26.79
N LEU A 289 2.78 -37.19 27.19
CA LEU A 289 2.16 -37.14 28.51
C LEU A 289 1.10 -38.23 28.66
N LEU A 290 0.27 -38.44 27.66
CA LEU A 290 -0.72 -39.51 27.63
C LEU A 290 -0.05 -40.89 27.69
N LEU A 291 1.08 -41.09 27.00
CA LEU A 291 1.90 -42.30 27.12
C LEU A 291 2.41 -42.51 28.56
N ARG A 292 2.92 -41.45 29.21
CA ARG A 292 3.39 -41.49 30.61
C ARG A 292 2.27 -41.79 31.62
N LEU A 293 1.04 -41.41 31.28
CA LEU A 293 -0.17 -41.67 32.10
C LEU A 293 -0.81 -43.02 31.81
N GLY A 294 -0.25 -43.83 30.90
CA GLY A 294 -0.82 -45.14 30.51
C GLY A 294 -2.06 -45.04 29.62
N ARG A 295 -2.40 -43.84 29.13
CA ARG A 295 -3.56 -43.56 28.28
C ARG A 295 -3.21 -43.81 26.80
N TYR A 296 -2.88 -45.07 26.46
CA TYR A 296 -2.27 -45.47 25.18
C TYR A 296 -3.13 -45.17 23.97
N SER A 297 -4.44 -45.39 24.08
CA SER A 297 -5.35 -45.16 22.95
C SER A 297 -5.41 -43.67 22.54
N GLU A 298 -5.50 -42.78 23.53
CA GLU A 298 -5.52 -41.35 23.35
C GLU A 298 -4.17 -40.82 22.85
N ALA A 299 -3.05 -41.41 23.36
CA ALA A 299 -1.73 -41.09 22.84
C ALA A 299 -1.59 -41.38 21.34
N LEU A 300 -2.04 -42.58 20.89
CA LEU A 300 -2.03 -42.96 19.48
C LEU A 300 -2.89 -42.04 18.63
N GLU A 301 -4.08 -41.66 19.10
CA GLU A 301 -4.95 -40.71 18.42
C GLU A 301 -4.31 -39.33 18.31
N THR A 302 -3.67 -38.87 19.38
CA THR A 302 -3.00 -37.57 19.42
C THR A 302 -1.82 -37.49 18.45
N TYR A 303 -0.96 -38.52 18.39
CA TYR A 303 0.11 -38.60 17.41
C TYR A 303 -0.44 -38.76 16.00
N GLY A 304 -1.52 -39.55 15.83
CA GLY A 304 -2.19 -39.70 14.53
C GLY A 304 -2.73 -38.40 13.98
N ARG A 305 -3.25 -37.50 14.83
CA ARG A 305 -3.66 -36.13 14.40
C ARG A 305 -2.50 -35.36 13.81
N VAL A 306 -1.32 -35.37 14.47
CA VAL A 306 -0.12 -34.69 13.96
C VAL A 306 0.31 -35.25 12.62
N ILE A 307 0.37 -36.59 12.48
CA ILE A 307 0.77 -37.25 11.24
C ILE A 307 -0.21 -36.92 10.12
N ASN A 308 -1.51 -37.07 10.35
CA ASN A 308 -2.54 -36.81 9.35
C ASN A 308 -2.56 -35.34 8.88
N GLN A 309 -2.23 -34.40 9.75
CA GLN A 309 -2.21 -32.99 9.43
C GLN A 309 -0.93 -32.58 8.68
N TYR A 310 0.24 -33.12 9.07
CA TYR A 310 1.53 -32.59 8.60
C TYR A 310 2.28 -33.51 7.63
N ALA A 311 1.98 -34.83 7.58
CA ALA A 311 2.62 -35.72 6.62
C ALA A 311 2.26 -35.38 5.16
N PRO A 312 0.99 -35.07 4.80
CA PRO A 312 0.67 -34.66 3.42
C PRO A 312 1.43 -33.39 3.01
N VAL A 313 1.56 -32.41 3.92
CA VAL A 313 2.29 -31.16 3.66
C VAL A 313 3.77 -31.43 3.45
N ARG A 314 4.39 -32.29 4.28
CA ARG A 314 5.77 -32.74 4.12
C ARG A 314 5.97 -33.39 2.74
N ASP A 315 5.09 -34.32 2.36
CA ASP A 315 5.20 -35.10 1.11
C ASP A 315 5.03 -34.18 -0.12
N GLU A 316 4.15 -33.19 -0.05
CA GLU A 316 3.99 -32.18 -1.10
C GLU A 316 5.25 -31.31 -1.22
N LEU A 317 5.84 -30.88 -0.09
CA LEU A 317 7.10 -30.14 -0.08
C LEU A 317 8.27 -30.98 -0.62
N ASP A 318 8.32 -32.26 -0.32
CA ASP A 318 9.31 -33.19 -0.87
C ASP A 318 9.14 -33.37 -2.38
N ALA A 319 7.92 -33.51 -2.85
CA ALA A 319 7.62 -33.64 -4.28
C ALA A 319 8.10 -32.38 -5.05
N ILE A 320 7.83 -31.19 -4.54
CA ILE A 320 8.28 -29.93 -5.16
C ILE A 320 9.81 -29.85 -5.23
N LEU A 321 10.53 -30.23 -4.17
CA LEU A 321 12.00 -30.17 -4.12
C LEU A 321 12.68 -31.26 -4.96
N THR A 322 12.02 -32.41 -5.19
CA THR A 322 12.60 -33.54 -5.93
C THR A 322 12.24 -33.54 -7.40
N MET A 323 11.11 -32.94 -7.80
CA MET A 323 10.67 -32.87 -9.20
C MET A 323 11.51 -31.92 -10.06
N HIS A 324 12.26 -31.02 -9.46
CA HIS A 324 13.00 -30.00 -10.19
C HIS A 324 14.50 -30.19 -10.00
N GLU A 325 15.22 -30.39 -11.12
CA GLU A 325 16.71 -30.50 -11.12
C GLU A 325 17.39 -29.23 -10.60
N ASP A 326 16.81 -28.07 -10.87
CA ASP A 326 17.22 -26.76 -10.32
C ASP A 326 16.02 -26.10 -9.60
N PRO A 327 15.91 -26.28 -8.29
CA PRO A 327 14.85 -25.65 -7.52
C PRO A 327 14.90 -24.13 -7.51
N VAL A 328 16.08 -23.49 -7.63
CA VAL A 328 16.20 -22.02 -7.70
C VAL A 328 15.56 -21.53 -8.98
N ARG A 329 15.84 -22.16 -10.10
CA ARG A 329 15.23 -21.84 -11.38
C ARG A 329 13.70 -22.04 -11.36
N TYR A 330 13.22 -23.09 -10.71
CA TYR A 330 11.79 -23.31 -10.52
C TYR A 330 11.11 -22.17 -9.77
N PHE A 331 11.68 -21.74 -8.65
CA PHE A 331 11.15 -20.60 -7.89
C PHE A 331 11.23 -19.29 -8.66
N ASN A 332 12.30 -19.07 -9.42
CA ASN A 332 12.43 -17.89 -10.28
C ASN A 332 11.39 -17.89 -11.41
N GLU A 333 11.10 -19.04 -12.01
CA GLU A 333 10.05 -19.17 -13.03
C GLU A 333 8.65 -18.98 -12.45
N LEU A 334 8.37 -19.48 -11.25
CA LEU A 334 7.11 -19.24 -10.55
C LEU A 334 6.90 -17.75 -10.24
N ILE A 335 7.93 -17.08 -9.73
CA ILE A 335 7.91 -15.63 -9.48
C ILE A 335 7.69 -14.87 -10.79
N GLY A 336 8.30 -15.33 -11.89
CA GLY A 336 8.17 -14.72 -13.21
C GLY A 336 6.83 -14.92 -13.89
N ARG A 337 6.19 -16.10 -13.71
CA ARG A 337 4.89 -16.43 -14.35
C ARG A 337 3.70 -15.72 -13.73
N SER A 338 3.77 -15.37 -12.47
CA SER A 338 2.62 -14.76 -11.77
C SER A 338 2.27 -13.36 -12.27
N GLY A 339 3.15 -12.67 -13.03
CA GLY A 339 2.86 -11.33 -13.60
C GLY A 339 2.26 -10.32 -12.61
N LYS A 340 2.06 -10.75 -11.38
CA LYS A 340 1.52 -10.06 -10.21
C LYS A 340 2.48 -10.31 -9.05
N ALA A 341 2.34 -9.58 -7.96
CA ALA A 341 3.14 -9.76 -6.75
C ALA A 341 3.36 -11.25 -6.44
N PHE A 342 4.61 -11.64 -6.15
CA PHE A 342 4.92 -13.01 -5.74
C PHE A 342 4.06 -13.37 -4.51
N ASP A 343 3.10 -14.23 -4.73
CA ASP A 343 2.24 -14.73 -3.67
C ASP A 343 2.75 -16.11 -3.23
N ILE A 344 3.36 -16.17 -2.06
CA ILE A 344 3.86 -17.40 -1.45
C ILE A 344 2.74 -18.44 -1.28
N THR A 345 1.48 -17.99 -1.24
CA THR A 345 0.32 -18.89 -1.11
C THR A 345 0.06 -19.73 -2.35
N THR A 346 0.58 -19.31 -3.50
CA THR A 346 0.48 -20.07 -4.76
C THR A 346 1.49 -21.21 -4.85
N VAL A 347 2.51 -21.19 -4.01
CA VAL A 347 3.66 -22.11 -4.05
C VAL A 347 3.68 -23.07 -2.87
N LEU A 348 3.23 -22.60 -1.70
CA LEU A 348 3.23 -23.36 -0.47
C LEU A 348 1.81 -23.81 -0.11
N PRO A 349 1.66 -25.04 0.44
CA PRO A 349 0.42 -25.42 1.14
C PRO A 349 0.07 -24.39 2.21
N ALA A 350 -1.22 -24.12 2.40
CA ALA A 350 -1.71 -23.05 3.32
C ALA A 350 -1.10 -23.12 4.73
N VAL A 351 -0.90 -24.35 5.24
CA VAL A 351 -0.26 -24.57 6.56
C VAL A 351 1.21 -24.15 6.53
N ALA A 352 1.93 -24.42 5.44
CA ALA A 352 3.35 -24.10 5.30
C ALA A 352 3.56 -22.58 5.07
N VAL A 353 2.60 -21.86 4.47
CA VAL A 353 2.64 -20.42 4.24
C VAL A 353 2.86 -19.64 5.54
N LYS A 354 2.08 -19.95 6.59
CA LYS A 354 2.22 -19.27 7.91
C LYS A 354 3.61 -19.46 8.51
N TRP A 355 4.16 -20.65 8.38
CA TRP A 355 5.50 -20.97 8.89
C TRP A 355 6.61 -20.30 8.10
N ALA A 356 6.45 -20.21 6.77
CA ALA A 356 7.39 -19.51 5.91
C ALA A 356 7.33 -17.99 6.16
N SER A 357 6.13 -17.42 6.26
CA SER A 357 5.92 -15.97 6.46
C SER A 357 6.42 -15.46 7.82
N SER A 358 6.51 -16.33 8.83
CA SER A 358 7.08 -15.98 10.14
C SER A 358 8.61 -15.85 10.11
N GLN A 359 9.28 -16.27 9.03
CA GLN A 359 10.73 -16.13 8.88
C GLN A 359 11.08 -14.71 8.41
N ALA A 360 11.94 -14.01 9.17
CA ALA A 360 12.30 -12.61 8.90
C ALA A 360 12.88 -12.39 7.49
N ASP A 361 13.66 -13.35 6.98
CA ASP A 361 14.27 -13.27 5.65
C ASP A 361 13.21 -13.35 4.54
N VAL A 362 12.18 -14.17 4.72
CA VAL A 362 11.06 -14.29 3.78
C VAL A 362 10.20 -13.04 3.79
N ALA A 363 9.87 -12.52 4.97
CA ALA A 363 9.11 -11.29 5.11
C ALA A 363 9.83 -10.11 4.43
N ALA A 364 11.15 -9.99 4.62
CA ALA A 364 11.96 -8.98 3.96
C ALA A 364 11.98 -9.16 2.43
N ALA A 365 12.14 -10.38 1.94
CA ALA A 365 12.13 -10.69 0.50
C ALA A 365 10.78 -10.36 -0.14
N LEU A 366 9.66 -10.72 0.51
CA LEU A 366 8.31 -10.38 0.06
C LEU A 366 8.08 -8.87 0.01
N GLN A 367 8.57 -8.13 0.99
CA GLN A 367 8.48 -6.67 1.00
C GLN A 367 9.23 -6.04 -0.19
N VAL A 368 10.44 -6.52 -0.51
CA VAL A 368 11.22 -6.04 -1.65
C VAL A 368 10.48 -6.32 -2.97
N VAL A 369 9.95 -7.53 -3.15
CA VAL A 369 9.18 -7.88 -4.36
C VAL A 369 7.93 -7.01 -4.48
N ALA A 370 7.18 -6.82 -3.39
CA ALA A 370 5.99 -5.97 -3.38
C ALA A 370 6.33 -4.50 -3.73
N GLY A 371 7.47 -3.99 -3.25
CA GLY A 371 7.99 -2.67 -3.60
C GLY A 371 8.32 -2.54 -5.09
N LEU A 372 9.03 -3.51 -5.65
CA LEU A 372 9.35 -3.55 -7.08
C LEU A 372 8.11 -3.64 -7.98
N ASP A 373 7.14 -4.48 -7.60
CA ASP A 373 5.86 -4.57 -8.33
C ASP A 373 5.03 -3.28 -8.21
N GLY A 374 5.11 -2.59 -7.07
CA GLY A 374 4.55 -1.27 -6.88
C GLY A 374 5.17 -0.26 -7.84
N SER A 375 6.50 -0.18 -7.86
CA SER A 375 7.26 0.72 -8.74
C SER A 375 6.98 0.46 -10.23
N ARG A 376 6.84 -0.81 -10.62
CA ARG A 376 6.48 -1.19 -12.00
C ARG A 376 5.10 -0.68 -12.38
N ARG A 377 4.10 -0.88 -11.51
CA ARG A 377 2.73 -0.37 -11.76
C ARG A 377 2.71 1.15 -11.87
N ASP A 378 3.46 1.85 -11.03
CA ASP A 378 3.56 3.30 -11.07
C ASP A 378 4.19 3.80 -12.36
N ALA A 379 5.21 3.11 -12.86
CA ALA A 379 5.85 3.42 -14.13
C ALA A 379 4.90 3.17 -15.32
N GLU A 380 4.13 2.07 -15.31
CA GLU A 380 3.11 1.77 -16.31
C GLU A 380 1.97 2.80 -16.31
N GLU A 381 1.46 3.16 -15.12
CA GLU A 381 0.43 4.20 -14.96
C GLU A 381 0.93 5.58 -15.41
N SER A 382 2.18 5.92 -15.09
CA SER A 382 2.82 7.16 -15.52
C SER A 382 3.00 7.23 -17.03
N GLU A 383 3.38 6.13 -17.67
CA GLU A 383 3.48 6.04 -19.13
C GLU A 383 2.11 6.23 -19.79
N GLU A 384 1.07 5.60 -19.25
CA GLU A 384 -0.29 5.74 -19.77
C GLU A 384 -0.83 7.16 -19.56
N LEU A 385 -0.52 7.79 -18.43
CA LEU A 385 -0.85 9.19 -18.18
C LEU A 385 -0.13 10.12 -19.18
N ALA A 386 1.15 9.89 -19.43
CA ALA A 386 1.92 10.66 -20.40
C ALA A 386 1.35 10.53 -21.81
N LYS A 387 0.93 9.32 -22.24
CA LYS A 387 0.24 9.10 -23.52
C LYS A 387 -1.07 9.90 -23.60
N ARG A 388 -1.87 9.91 -22.53
CA ARG A 388 -3.13 10.67 -22.47
C ARG A 388 -2.87 12.18 -22.54
N ILE A 389 -1.89 12.68 -21.79
CA ILE A 389 -1.49 14.10 -21.86
C ILE A 389 -1.08 14.47 -23.29
N LEU A 390 -0.23 13.69 -23.96
CA LEU A 390 0.20 13.94 -25.32
C LEU A 390 -0.98 13.90 -26.31
N ALA A 391 -1.94 13.02 -26.11
CA ALA A 391 -3.15 12.95 -26.93
C ALA A 391 -4.01 14.21 -26.79
N VAL A 392 -4.20 14.73 -25.58
CA VAL A 392 -4.92 15.98 -25.32
C VAL A 392 -4.17 17.17 -25.94
N LEU A 393 -2.84 17.25 -25.76
CA LEU A 393 -2.00 18.32 -26.30
C LEU A 393 -1.92 18.31 -27.84
N SER A 394 -2.26 17.19 -28.48
CA SER A 394 -2.29 17.08 -29.94
C SER A 394 -3.61 17.51 -30.58
N LYS A 395 -4.69 17.61 -29.78
CA LYS A 395 -6.00 18.04 -30.26
C LYS A 395 -6.11 19.56 -30.28
N ASN A 396 -6.74 20.09 -31.33
CA ASN A 396 -7.19 21.51 -31.45
C ASN A 396 -6.12 22.54 -31.05
N ASP A 397 -4.90 22.37 -31.57
CA ASP A 397 -3.77 23.24 -31.23
C ASP A 397 -3.45 23.35 -29.74
N GLY A 398 -3.96 22.39 -28.96
CA GLY A 398 -3.75 22.32 -27.50
C GLY A 398 -4.64 23.26 -26.68
N LEU A 399 -5.60 23.96 -27.28
CA LEU A 399 -6.48 24.88 -26.54
C LEU A 399 -7.25 24.19 -25.42
N ASP A 400 -7.70 22.97 -25.65
CA ASP A 400 -8.46 22.16 -24.67
C ASP A 400 -7.64 21.80 -23.43
N ALA A 401 -6.31 21.81 -23.53
CA ALA A 401 -5.42 21.55 -22.39
C ALA A 401 -5.29 22.74 -21.41
N PHE A 402 -5.74 23.93 -21.81
CA PHE A 402 -5.56 25.17 -21.04
C PHE A 402 -6.91 25.86 -20.76
N PRO A 403 -7.59 25.51 -19.66
CA PRO A 403 -8.95 25.99 -19.35
C PRO A 403 -9.09 27.52 -19.42
N ALA A 404 -8.12 28.27 -18.92
CA ALA A 404 -8.17 29.73 -18.94
C ALA A 404 -8.03 30.33 -20.33
N LEU A 405 -7.22 29.73 -21.22
CA LEU A 405 -7.15 30.16 -22.64
C LEU A 405 -8.42 29.81 -23.40
N LYS A 406 -8.99 28.62 -23.09
CA LYS A 406 -10.26 28.16 -23.62
C LYS A 406 -11.42 29.10 -23.24
N GLU A 407 -11.48 29.51 -21.97
CA GLU A 407 -12.45 30.49 -21.49
C GLU A 407 -12.28 31.85 -22.16
N GLY A 408 -11.03 32.34 -22.25
CA GLY A 408 -10.72 33.57 -22.95
C GLY A 408 -11.15 33.54 -24.44
N PHE A 409 -10.94 32.40 -25.10
CA PHE A 409 -11.37 32.20 -26.48
C PHE A 409 -12.90 32.21 -26.60
N ALA A 410 -13.63 31.53 -25.72
CA ALA A 410 -15.08 31.53 -25.71
C ALA A 410 -15.67 32.92 -25.43
N ARG A 411 -15.06 33.71 -24.54
CA ARG A 411 -15.44 35.09 -24.27
C ARG A 411 -15.23 35.98 -25.52
N ALA A 412 -14.11 35.82 -26.22
CA ALA A 412 -13.86 36.56 -27.46
C ALA A 412 -14.84 36.18 -28.56
N ASP A 413 -15.23 34.89 -28.62
CA ASP A 413 -16.24 34.41 -29.57
C ASP A 413 -17.63 34.99 -29.26
N ALA A 414 -18.03 35.11 -28.01
CA ALA A 414 -19.27 35.76 -27.59
C ALA A 414 -19.30 37.25 -27.96
N VAL A 415 -18.18 37.96 -27.83
CA VAL A 415 -18.06 39.35 -28.29
C VAL A 415 -18.29 39.46 -29.80
N GLN A 416 -17.79 38.51 -30.58
CA GLN A 416 -18.04 38.48 -32.03
C GLN A 416 -19.52 38.18 -32.33
N ASN A 417 -20.18 37.32 -31.58
CA ASN A 417 -21.60 37.07 -31.68
C ASN A 417 -22.41 38.34 -31.37
N GLY A 418 -22.02 39.06 -30.31
CA GLY A 418 -22.62 40.34 -29.94
C GLY A 418 -22.48 41.39 -31.06
N ALA A 419 -21.28 41.51 -31.62
CA ALA A 419 -21.06 42.41 -32.76
C ALA A 419 -21.93 42.08 -33.98
N ALA A 420 -22.03 40.79 -34.34
CA ALA A 420 -22.89 40.35 -35.44
C ALA A 420 -24.38 40.55 -35.15
N ARG A 421 -24.83 40.45 -33.89
CA ARG A 421 -26.21 40.79 -33.48
C ARG A 421 -26.49 42.29 -33.72
N VAL A 422 -25.59 43.16 -33.26
CA VAL A 422 -25.69 44.60 -33.51
C VAL A 422 -25.74 44.92 -35.01
N GLU A 423 -24.90 44.28 -35.81
CA GLU A 423 -24.96 44.41 -37.28
C GLU A 423 -26.31 44.00 -37.85
N GLY A 424 -26.93 42.93 -37.33
CA GLY A 424 -28.29 42.51 -37.71
C GLY A 424 -29.36 43.52 -37.33
N GLU A 425 -29.30 44.10 -36.13
CA GLU A 425 -30.22 45.14 -35.66
C GLU A 425 -30.09 46.43 -36.51
N LEU A 426 -28.86 46.84 -36.83
CA LEU A 426 -28.60 47.99 -37.70
C LEU A 426 -29.16 47.73 -39.10
N ASN A 427 -28.92 46.53 -39.66
CA ASN A 427 -29.49 46.16 -40.96
C ASN A 427 -31.02 46.17 -40.97
N ALA A 428 -31.66 45.65 -39.92
CA ALA A 428 -33.10 45.67 -39.78
C ALA A 428 -33.67 47.11 -39.73
N GLY A 429 -32.92 48.04 -39.06
CA GLY A 429 -33.22 49.46 -39.02
C GLY A 429 -33.12 50.10 -40.42
N GLU A 430 -32.03 49.83 -41.16
CA GLU A 430 -31.86 50.30 -42.52
C GLU A 430 -32.94 49.75 -43.46
N ARG A 431 -33.25 48.45 -43.35
CA ARG A 431 -34.27 47.76 -44.13
C ARG A 431 -35.64 48.39 -43.98
N ALA A 432 -35.99 48.91 -42.78
CA ALA A 432 -37.25 49.58 -42.53
C ALA A 432 -37.31 50.99 -43.13
N LEU A 433 -36.19 51.65 -43.35
CA LEU A 433 -36.08 53.03 -43.83
C LEU A 433 -35.80 53.15 -45.30
N ILE A 434 -35.13 52.17 -45.92
CA ILE A 434 -34.68 52.20 -47.30
C ILE A 434 -35.71 51.46 -48.18
N PRO A 435 -36.32 52.15 -49.22
CA PRO A 435 -37.25 51.50 -50.12
C PRO A 435 -36.53 50.47 -50.99
N ALA A 436 -37.07 49.24 -51.01
CA ALA A 436 -36.51 48.14 -51.77
C ALA A 436 -36.63 48.40 -53.30
N PRO A 437 -35.52 48.30 -54.04
CA PRO A 437 -35.58 48.41 -55.51
C PRO A 437 -36.51 47.31 -56.11
N PRO A 438 -37.31 47.58 -57.10
CA PRO A 438 -38.23 46.59 -57.70
C PRO A 438 -37.58 45.30 -58.14
N GLU A 439 -36.36 45.38 -58.70
CA GLU A 439 -35.55 44.25 -59.11
C GLU A 439 -34.96 43.39 -57.96
N ALA A 440 -34.81 43.97 -56.79
CA ALA A 440 -34.30 43.30 -55.60
C ALA A 440 -35.38 42.69 -54.72
N GLN A 441 -36.66 43.01 -54.87
CA GLN A 441 -37.75 42.63 -53.98
C GLN A 441 -37.88 41.12 -53.81
N ALA A 442 -37.75 40.34 -54.89
CA ALA A 442 -37.90 38.88 -54.83
C ALA A 442 -36.70 38.22 -54.08
N GLU A 443 -35.47 38.73 -54.22
CA GLU A 443 -34.32 38.24 -53.51
C GLU A 443 -34.31 38.68 -52.06
N LEU A 444 -34.69 39.89 -51.75
CA LEU A 444 -34.85 40.40 -50.40
C LEU A 444 -35.92 39.59 -49.61
N ALA A 445 -37.02 39.20 -50.24
CA ALA A 445 -38.02 38.33 -49.58
C ALA A 445 -37.47 36.94 -49.24
N ARG A 446 -36.58 36.39 -50.07
CA ARG A 446 -35.87 35.13 -49.72
C ARG A 446 -34.87 35.33 -48.57
N ILE A 447 -34.11 36.42 -48.62
CA ILE A 447 -33.19 36.80 -47.55
C ILE A 447 -33.94 36.97 -46.22
N ASP A 448 -35.08 37.61 -46.21
CA ASP A 448 -35.91 37.77 -45.00
C ASP A 448 -36.31 36.41 -44.40
N GLN A 449 -36.72 35.43 -45.22
CA GLN A 449 -37.04 34.08 -44.74
C GLN A 449 -35.78 33.35 -44.17
N GLU A 450 -34.67 33.46 -44.85
CA GLU A 450 -33.42 32.83 -44.41
C GLU A 450 -32.84 33.51 -43.15
N ARG A 451 -32.96 34.84 -43.06
CA ARG A 451 -32.59 35.62 -41.88
C ARG A 451 -33.38 35.18 -40.64
N ILE A 452 -34.73 35.07 -40.73
CA ILE A 452 -35.56 34.58 -39.63
C ILE A 452 -35.10 33.19 -39.17
N ARG A 453 -34.75 32.30 -40.09
CA ARG A 453 -34.25 30.96 -39.78
C ARG A 453 -32.91 30.97 -39.07
N LEU A 454 -31.99 31.81 -39.51
CA LEU A 454 -30.65 31.96 -38.91
C LEU A 454 -30.72 32.72 -37.60
N GLU A 455 -31.54 33.76 -37.46
CA GLU A 455 -31.74 34.51 -36.22
C GLU A 455 -32.27 33.64 -35.11
N ALA A 456 -33.18 32.70 -35.38
CA ALA A 456 -33.67 31.74 -34.38
C ALA A 456 -32.55 30.86 -33.81
N ARG A 457 -31.58 30.47 -34.65
CA ARG A 457 -30.40 29.71 -34.22
C ARG A 457 -29.36 30.62 -33.55
N PHE A 458 -29.16 31.83 -34.10
CA PHE A 458 -28.16 32.79 -33.63
C PHE A 458 -28.54 33.41 -32.28
N SER A 459 -29.82 33.59 -31.97
CA SER A 459 -30.31 34.08 -30.67
C SER A 459 -29.99 33.17 -29.51
N ALA A 460 -29.71 31.88 -29.76
CA ALA A 460 -29.29 30.91 -28.74
C ALA A 460 -27.80 31.00 -28.41
N LEU A 461 -27.00 31.75 -29.16
CA LEU A 461 -25.58 31.91 -28.94
C LEU A 461 -25.30 32.96 -27.85
N PRO A 462 -24.31 32.74 -26.98
CA PRO A 462 -23.89 33.74 -26.00
C PRO A 462 -23.30 34.96 -26.72
N THR A 463 -23.67 36.13 -26.25
CA THR A 463 -23.24 37.44 -26.83
C THR A 463 -22.45 38.27 -25.82
N SER A 464 -22.38 37.84 -24.59
CA SER A 464 -21.60 38.48 -23.53
C SER A 464 -20.76 37.46 -22.73
N PRO A 465 -19.68 37.92 -22.10
CA PRO A 465 -18.87 37.06 -21.21
C PRO A 465 -19.69 36.43 -20.04
N ASP A 466 -20.71 37.13 -19.56
CA ASP A 466 -21.54 36.64 -18.46
C ASP A 466 -22.46 35.47 -18.91
N GLU A 467 -23.01 35.57 -20.14
CA GLU A 467 -23.78 34.49 -20.76
C GLU A 467 -22.91 33.25 -21.02
N VAL A 468 -21.64 33.41 -21.34
CA VAL A 468 -20.66 32.30 -21.45
C VAL A 468 -20.46 31.66 -20.09
N ALA A 469 -20.24 32.45 -19.04
CA ALA A 469 -20.03 31.94 -17.69
C ALA A 469 -21.27 31.18 -17.17
N GLU A 470 -22.47 31.70 -17.44
CA GLU A 470 -23.72 31.03 -17.06
C GLU A 470 -23.92 29.71 -17.84
N ARG A 471 -23.62 29.69 -19.14
CA ARG A 471 -23.67 28.47 -19.96
C ARG A 471 -22.71 27.40 -19.40
N VAL A 472 -21.47 27.77 -19.10
CA VAL A 472 -20.46 26.87 -18.53
C VAL A 472 -20.90 26.37 -17.14
N SER A 473 -21.42 27.23 -16.28
CA SER A 473 -21.92 26.88 -14.95
C SER A 473 -23.07 25.88 -15.00
N ARG A 474 -24.07 26.11 -15.87
CA ARG A 474 -25.21 25.18 -16.04
C ARG A 474 -24.77 23.79 -16.50
N MET A 475 -23.82 23.75 -17.46
CA MET A 475 -23.34 22.48 -18.01
C MET A 475 -22.44 21.74 -17.01
N SER A 476 -21.56 22.48 -16.33
CA SER A 476 -20.71 21.92 -15.25
C SER A 476 -21.58 21.34 -14.11
N GLY A 477 -22.66 22.00 -13.76
CA GLY A 477 -23.62 21.49 -12.78
C GLY A 477 -24.22 20.12 -13.18
N ARG A 478 -24.64 19.97 -14.44
CA ARG A 478 -25.16 18.69 -14.97
C ARG A 478 -24.12 17.60 -14.99
N VAL A 479 -22.89 17.90 -15.44
CA VAL A 479 -21.77 16.95 -15.42
C VAL A 479 -21.44 16.52 -14.01
N SER A 480 -21.42 17.45 -13.05
CA SER A 480 -21.18 17.14 -11.61
C SER A 480 -22.28 16.28 -10.99
N GLU A 481 -23.53 16.43 -11.44
CA GLU A 481 -24.64 15.59 -11.00
C GLU A 481 -24.48 14.15 -11.49
N VAL A 482 -24.15 13.95 -12.77
CA VAL A 482 -23.87 12.62 -13.32
C VAL A 482 -22.66 11.99 -12.68
N ALA A 483 -21.59 12.78 -12.41
CA ALA A 483 -20.39 12.31 -11.71
C ALA A 483 -20.68 11.83 -10.29
N ARG A 484 -21.60 12.50 -9.57
CA ARG A 484 -22.05 12.03 -8.24
C ARG A 484 -22.79 10.70 -8.30
N HIS A 485 -23.62 10.47 -9.33
CA HIS A 485 -24.27 9.18 -9.53
C HIS A 485 -23.24 8.08 -9.85
N ALA A 486 -22.26 8.35 -10.69
CA ALA A 486 -21.16 7.43 -10.98
C ALA A 486 -20.37 7.07 -9.71
N PHE A 487 -20.08 8.05 -8.85
CA PHE A 487 -19.43 7.82 -7.55
C PHE A 487 -20.27 6.91 -6.62
N HIS A 488 -21.60 7.11 -6.59
CA HIS A 488 -22.48 6.24 -5.81
C HIS A 488 -22.48 4.79 -6.33
N VAL A 489 -22.49 4.60 -7.65
CA VAL A 489 -22.37 3.25 -8.26
C VAL A 489 -21.03 2.61 -7.92
N ARG A 490 -19.92 3.37 -7.92
CA ARG A 490 -18.61 2.88 -7.50
C ARG A 490 -18.65 2.38 -6.05
N TYR A 491 -19.21 3.17 -5.15
CA TYR A 491 -19.38 2.75 -3.76
C TYR A 491 -20.16 1.43 -3.62
N LEU A 492 -21.21 1.23 -4.42
CA LEU A 492 -21.98 -0.03 -4.41
C LEU A 492 -21.14 -1.21 -4.93
N ILE A 493 -20.35 -1.01 -5.99
CA ILE A 493 -19.41 -2.02 -6.52
C ILE A 493 -18.38 -2.42 -5.47
N ASP A 494 -17.76 -1.45 -4.79
CA ASP A 494 -16.78 -1.71 -3.74
C ASP A 494 -17.41 -2.43 -2.54
N SER A 495 -18.65 -2.07 -2.18
CA SER A 495 -19.41 -2.77 -1.14
C SER A 495 -19.72 -4.23 -1.52
N CYS A 496 -20.11 -4.49 -2.77
CA CYS A 496 -20.30 -5.86 -3.27
C CYS A 496 -19.01 -6.68 -3.26
N ASN A 497 -17.89 -6.10 -3.69
CA ASN A 497 -16.58 -6.75 -3.63
C ASN A 497 -16.18 -7.11 -2.19
N SER A 498 -16.42 -6.19 -1.25
CA SER A 498 -16.17 -6.42 0.18
C SER A 498 -17.05 -7.55 0.74
N ALA A 499 -18.33 -7.59 0.37
CA ALA A 499 -19.23 -8.66 0.78
C ALA A 499 -18.83 -10.03 0.22
N ILE A 500 -18.42 -10.09 -1.05
CA ILE A 500 -17.89 -11.31 -1.68
C ILE A 500 -16.62 -11.79 -0.97
N ALA A 501 -15.70 -10.88 -0.64
CA ALA A 501 -14.48 -11.21 0.10
C ALA A 501 -14.79 -11.73 1.52
N ALA A 502 -15.70 -11.07 2.24
CA ALA A 502 -16.14 -11.50 3.57
C ALA A 502 -16.81 -12.89 3.53
N SER A 503 -17.65 -13.16 2.52
CA SER A 503 -18.27 -14.47 2.33
C SER A 503 -17.25 -15.59 2.09
N GLN A 504 -16.14 -15.29 1.41
CA GLN A 504 -15.06 -16.25 1.22
C GLN A 504 -14.26 -16.52 2.47
N ILE A 505 -13.93 -15.47 3.24
CA ILE A 505 -13.26 -15.60 4.53
C ILE A 505 -14.13 -16.44 5.46
N TRP A 506 -15.43 -16.14 5.53
CA TRP A 506 -16.37 -16.93 6.32
C TRP A 506 -16.39 -18.41 5.92
N LEU A 507 -16.39 -18.71 4.61
CA LEU A 507 -16.34 -20.09 4.10
C LEU A 507 -15.05 -20.83 4.47
N GLU A 508 -13.93 -20.12 4.54
CA GLU A 508 -12.65 -20.67 4.96
C GLU A 508 -12.59 -20.92 6.48
N GLU A 509 -13.10 -19.99 7.26
CA GLU A 509 -13.15 -20.11 8.73
C GLU A 509 -14.07 -21.27 9.19
N HIS A 510 -15.18 -21.51 8.48
CA HIS A 510 -16.14 -22.58 8.78
C HIS A 510 -15.92 -23.85 7.95
N ARG A 511 -14.71 -24.04 7.42
CA ARG A 511 -14.35 -25.16 6.53
C ARG A 511 -14.65 -26.53 7.13
N THR A 512 -14.47 -26.70 8.43
CA THR A 512 -14.70 -27.98 9.16
C THR A 512 -16.20 -28.28 9.32
N GLU A 513 -17.03 -27.27 9.51
CA GLU A 513 -18.49 -27.43 9.62
C GLU A 513 -19.13 -27.77 8.25
N ILE A 514 -18.56 -27.20 7.19
CA ILE A 514 -19.06 -27.32 5.81
C ILE A 514 -18.53 -28.59 5.11
N GLN A 515 -17.57 -29.31 5.70
CA GLN A 515 -17.10 -30.61 5.16
C GLN A 515 -18.22 -31.65 5.05
N SER A 516 -19.30 -31.52 5.80
CA SER A 516 -20.46 -32.40 5.75
C SER A 516 -21.34 -32.20 4.51
N ASP A 517 -21.24 -31.06 3.80
CA ASP A 517 -21.98 -30.78 2.56
C ASP A 517 -21.07 -30.27 1.43
N PRO A 518 -20.33 -31.14 0.74
CA PRO A 518 -19.47 -30.77 -0.36
C PRO A 518 -20.22 -30.18 -1.56
N LYS A 519 -21.51 -30.55 -1.74
CA LYS A 519 -22.34 -30.08 -2.85
C LYS A 519 -22.77 -28.64 -2.62
N GLY A 520 -23.30 -28.33 -1.44
CA GLY A 520 -23.67 -26.95 -1.06
C GLY A 520 -22.47 -26.00 -1.11
N ARG A 521 -21.29 -26.47 -0.71
CA ARG A 521 -20.04 -25.69 -0.85
C ARG A 521 -19.70 -25.38 -2.31
N ALA A 522 -19.82 -26.37 -3.20
CA ALA A 522 -19.51 -26.18 -4.61
C ALA A 522 -20.50 -25.21 -5.27
N GLU A 523 -21.80 -25.33 -4.95
CA GLU A 523 -22.84 -24.41 -5.42
C GLU A 523 -22.59 -22.98 -4.94
N PHE A 524 -22.24 -22.79 -3.67
CA PHE A 524 -21.93 -21.47 -3.11
C PHE A 524 -20.70 -20.83 -3.77
N LEU A 525 -19.63 -21.58 -3.98
CA LEU A 525 -18.42 -21.09 -4.66
C LEU A 525 -18.72 -20.70 -6.11
N GLU A 526 -19.55 -21.47 -6.81
CA GLU A 526 -19.96 -21.17 -8.18
C GLU A 526 -20.86 -19.93 -8.23
N GLU A 527 -21.71 -19.71 -7.24
CA GLU A 527 -22.52 -18.50 -7.11
C GLU A 527 -21.63 -17.27 -6.85
N MET A 528 -20.66 -17.37 -5.94
CA MET A 528 -19.69 -16.31 -5.68
C MET A 528 -18.83 -15.99 -6.93
N ARG A 529 -18.49 -17.00 -7.73
CA ARG A 529 -17.79 -16.78 -9.00
C ARG A 529 -18.66 -15.96 -9.97
N LYS A 530 -19.93 -16.31 -10.12
CA LYS A 530 -20.87 -15.58 -10.98
C LYS A 530 -21.06 -14.14 -10.51
N HIS A 531 -21.20 -13.91 -9.20
CA HIS A 531 -21.29 -12.57 -8.65
C HIS A 531 -20.06 -11.73 -8.95
N ARG A 532 -18.84 -12.31 -8.85
CA ARG A 532 -17.61 -11.61 -9.24
C ARG A 532 -17.59 -11.21 -10.70
N GLU A 533 -18.00 -12.09 -11.58
CA GLU A 533 -18.03 -11.81 -13.02
C GLU A 533 -18.99 -10.65 -13.32
N VAL A 534 -20.17 -10.64 -12.72
CA VAL A 534 -21.14 -9.56 -12.86
C VAL A 534 -20.61 -8.24 -12.28
N VAL A 535 -20.01 -8.27 -11.11
CA VAL A 535 -19.43 -7.07 -10.48
C VAL A 535 -18.26 -6.53 -11.30
N ALA A 536 -17.40 -7.40 -11.85
CA ALA A 536 -16.32 -7.01 -12.74
C ALA A 536 -16.82 -6.38 -14.05
N GLN A 537 -17.92 -6.87 -14.60
CA GLN A 537 -18.58 -6.28 -15.76
C GLN A 537 -19.10 -4.87 -15.44
N TYR A 538 -19.80 -4.70 -14.32
CA TYR A 538 -20.26 -3.37 -13.90
C TYR A 538 -19.12 -2.39 -13.62
N ASP A 539 -18.00 -2.83 -13.04
CA ASP A 539 -16.82 -2.00 -12.85
C ASP A 539 -16.24 -1.53 -14.20
N GLN A 540 -16.20 -2.41 -15.20
CA GLN A 540 -15.75 -2.05 -16.55
C GLN A 540 -16.71 -1.07 -17.23
N GLU A 541 -18.01 -1.27 -17.12
CA GLU A 541 -19.03 -0.34 -17.65
C GLU A 541 -18.93 1.03 -16.96
N LEU A 542 -18.80 1.04 -15.64
CA LEU A 542 -18.63 2.28 -14.88
C LEU A 542 -17.37 3.05 -15.29
N ARG A 543 -16.24 2.38 -15.44
CA ARG A 543 -14.99 3.01 -15.93
C ARG A 543 -15.15 3.61 -17.32
N THR A 544 -16.00 3.01 -18.15
CA THR A 544 -16.31 3.58 -19.47
C THR A 544 -17.17 4.82 -19.34
N MET A 545 -18.22 4.78 -18.51
CA MET A 545 -19.06 5.95 -18.22
C MET A 545 -18.27 7.10 -17.57
N GLU A 546 -17.38 6.81 -16.61
CA GLU A 546 -16.51 7.83 -15.99
C GLU A 546 -15.60 8.51 -17.01
N ARG A 547 -15.09 7.77 -17.99
CA ARG A 547 -14.31 8.34 -19.11
C ARG A 547 -15.18 9.21 -20.01
N GLU A 548 -16.41 8.81 -20.28
CA GLU A 548 -17.37 9.61 -21.05
C GLU A 548 -17.78 10.88 -20.31
N ILE A 549 -18.02 10.80 -19.00
CA ILE A 549 -18.30 11.96 -18.13
C ILE A 549 -17.14 12.95 -18.17
N ALA A 550 -15.91 12.46 -18.00
CA ALA A 550 -14.71 13.30 -18.06
C ALA A 550 -14.55 13.95 -19.44
N SER A 551 -14.72 13.18 -20.53
CA SER A 551 -14.63 13.70 -21.89
C SER A 551 -15.76 14.69 -22.22
N THR A 552 -16.96 14.51 -21.68
CA THR A 552 -18.08 15.42 -21.83
C THR A 552 -17.85 16.72 -21.06
N GLY A 553 -17.31 16.62 -19.83
CA GLY A 553 -16.89 17.79 -19.04
C GLY A 553 -15.89 18.66 -19.81
N ASP A 554 -14.95 18.04 -20.49
CA ASP A 554 -13.98 18.72 -21.37
C ASP A 554 -14.61 19.25 -22.67
N GLY A 555 -15.61 18.57 -23.21
CA GLY A 555 -16.29 18.91 -24.48
C GLY A 555 -17.33 20.00 -24.39
N VAL A 556 -17.80 20.36 -23.19
CA VAL A 556 -18.89 21.38 -22.99
C VAL A 556 -18.56 22.79 -23.50
N SER A 557 -17.28 23.10 -23.62
CA SER A 557 -16.77 24.30 -24.28
C SER A 557 -15.81 23.93 -25.44
N GLY A 558 -16.00 22.73 -26.02
CA GLY A 558 -15.06 22.14 -26.99
C GLY A 558 -15.03 22.90 -28.32
N SER A 559 -13.92 22.76 -29.01
CA SER A 559 -13.61 23.43 -30.29
C SER A 559 -14.60 23.13 -31.43
N GLU A 560 -15.29 21.97 -31.40
CA GLU A 560 -16.31 21.62 -32.41
C GLU A 560 -17.56 22.47 -32.27
N ALA A 561 -18.06 22.72 -31.05
CA ALA A 561 -19.16 23.62 -30.81
C ALA A 561 -18.81 25.05 -31.25
N ILE A 562 -17.61 25.53 -30.90
CA ILE A 562 -17.09 26.85 -31.26
C ILE A 562 -16.94 26.97 -32.76
N ALA A 563 -16.48 25.93 -33.45
CA ALA A 563 -16.36 25.93 -34.92
C ALA A 563 -17.73 26.03 -35.61
N GLY A 564 -18.75 25.32 -35.13
CA GLY A 564 -20.12 25.41 -35.60
C GLY A 564 -20.74 26.79 -35.37
N GLU A 565 -20.48 27.41 -34.21
CA GLU A 565 -20.91 28.77 -33.92
C GLU A 565 -20.24 29.83 -34.86
N ALA A 566 -18.95 29.65 -35.12
CA ALA A 566 -18.21 30.52 -36.03
C ALA A 566 -18.70 30.41 -37.50
N GLU A 567 -19.15 29.20 -37.89
CA GLU A 567 -19.73 29.01 -39.23
C GLU A 567 -21.11 29.67 -39.35
N LEU A 568 -21.96 29.48 -38.36
CA LEU A 568 -23.26 30.13 -38.27
C LEU A 568 -23.13 31.65 -38.28
N ARG A 569 -22.16 32.23 -37.57
CA ARG A 569 -21.87 33.67 -37.57
C ARG A 569 -21.41 34.15 -38.92
N ARG A 570 -20.55 33.40 -39.66
CA ARG A 570 -20.10 33.74 -41.00
C ARG A 570 -21.25 33.71 -42.00
N GLU A 571 -22.13 32.73 -41.93
CA GLU A 571 -23.32 32.60 -42.76
C GLU A 571 -24.26 33.79 -42.53
N TYR A 572 -24.52 34.12 -41.26
CA TYR A 572 -25.36 35.28 -40.90
C TYR A 572 -24.80 36.59 -41.42
N ARG A 573 -23.51 36.87 -41.26
CA ARG A 573 -22.85 38.07 -41.77
C ARG A 573 -22.85 38.16 -43.30
N ARG A 574 -22.70 37.04 -44.00
CA ARG A 574 -22.81 37.00 -45.46
C ARG A 574 -24.21 37.41 -45.91
N LEU A 575 -25.21 36.94 -45.24
CA LEU A 575 -26.60 37.29 -45.52
C LEU A 575 -26.84 38.78 -45.29
N LEU A 576 -26.38 39.35 -44.18
CA LEU A 576 -26.49 40.79 -43.88
C LEU A 576 -25.75 41.67 -44.92
N ALA A 577 -24.57 41.24 -45.34
CA ALA A 577 -23.82 41.96 -46.38
C ALA A 577 -24.56 41.95 -47.73
N ARG A 578 -25.15 40.81 -48.10
CA ARG A 578 -25.92 40.70 -49.34
C ARG A 578 -27.19 41.56 -49.30
N GLU A 579 -27.86 41.61 -48.16
CA GLU A 579 -29.03 42.48 -47.94
C GLU A 579 -28.67 43.95 -48.14
N ARG A 580 -27.53 44.42 -47.60
CA ARG A 580 -27.05 45.82 -47.81
C ARG A 580 -26.72 46.13 -49.24
N GLU A 581 -26.09 45.20 -49.97
CA GLU A 581 -25.80 45.37 -51.42
C GLU A 581 -27.07 45.56 -52.16
N LEU A 582 -28.13 44.84 -51.94
CA LEU A 582 -29.41 44.91 -52.60
C LEU A 582 -30.18 46.19 -52.25
N LEU A 583 -29.98 46.77 -51.08
CA LEU A 583 -30.58 48.01 -50.60
C LEU A 583 -29.81 49.26 -51.09
N ALA A 584 -28.55 49.12 -51.48
CA ALA A 584 -27.68 50.23 -51.83
C ALA A 584 -28.30 51.19 -52.92
N PRO A 585 -28.97 50.72 -54.02
CA PRO A 585 -29.59 51.63 -54.99
C PRO A 585 -30.75 52.47 -54.38
N GLY A 586 -31.49 51.93 -53.39
CA GLY A 586 -32.60 52.65 -52.71
C GLY A 586 -32.13 53.83 -51.83
N ARG A 587 -30.87 53.87 -51.46
CA ARG A 587 -30.29 54.94 -50.65
C ARG A 587 -30.18 56.29 -51.44
N ALA A 588 -30.02 56.26 -52.77
CA ALA A 588 -29.87 57.46 -53.59
C ALA A 588 -31.08 58.41 -53.57
N GLY A 589 -32.27 57.85 -53.24
CA GLY A 589 -33.50 58.66 -53.24
C GLY A 589 -33.94 59.12 -51.85
N LEU A 590 -33.13 58.94 -50.80
CA LEU A 590 -33.46 59.31 -49.39
C LEU A 590 -33.26 60.81 -49.19
N GLU A 591 -34.26 61.47 -48.55
CA GLU A 591 -34.24 62.91 -48.24
C GLU A 591 -34.62 63.17 -46.76
N GLY A 592 -34.24 64.36 -46.25
CA GLY A 592 -34.65 64.84 -44.92
C GLY A 592 -34.17 64.03 -43.73
N ASP A 593 -35.09 63.73 -42.80
CA ASP A 593 -34.83 63.02 -41.56
C ASP A 593 -34.47 61.55 -41.81
N VAL A 594 -35.10 60.92 -42.78
CA VAL A 594 -34.84 59.51 -43.14
C VAL A 594 -33.38 59.31 -43.58
N ARG A 595 -32.87 60.21 -44.42
CA ARG A 595 -31.47 60.17 -44.83
C ARG A 595 -30.51 60.33 -43.64
N ARG A 596 -30.79 61.28 -42.76
CA ARG A 596 -29.97 61.48 -41.54
C ARG A 596 -29.96 60.27 -40.61
N GLU A 597 -31.10 59.56 -40.44
CA GLU A 597 -31.17 58.38 -39.62
C GLU A 597 -30.42 57.17 -40.23
N VAL A 598 -30.51 56.94 -41.55
CA VAL A 598 -29.70 55.93 -42.26
C VAL A 598 -28.22 56.23 -42.16
N GLU A 599 -27.78 57.50 -42.34
CA GLU A 599 -26.37 57.88 -42.12
C GLU A 599 -25.90 57.69 -40.70
N ARG A 600 -26.79 57.84 -39.71
CA ARG A 600 -26.52 57.58 -38.30
C ARG A 600 -26.35 56.08 -38.02
N LEU A 601 -27.22 55.23 -38.57
CA LEU A 601 -27.10 53.75 -38.45
C LEU A 601 -25.81 53.27 -39.11
N ASP A 602 -25.50 53.75 -40.32
CA ASP A 602 -24.26 53.44 -41.03
C ASP A 602 -22.99 53.79 -40.21
N ALA A 603 -23.04 54.89 -39.42
CA ALA A 603 -21.89 55.30 -38.59
C ALA A 603 -21.57 54.32 -37.44
N TYR A 604 -22.47 53.42 -37.07
CA TYR A 604 -22.21 52.36 -36.03
C TYR A 604 -21.63 51.11 -36.63
N LEU A 605 -21.80 50.79 -37.89
CA LEU A 605 -21.29 49.59 -38.57
C LEU A 605 -19.78 49.42 -38.44
N PRO A 606 -18.97 50.47 -38.75
CA PRO A 606 -17.50 50.36 -38.58
C PRO A 606 -17.08 50.08 -37.14
N ARG A 607 -17.87 50.50 -36.13
CA ARG A 607 -17.60 50.23 -34.72
C ARG A 607 -17.86 48.78 -34.37
N ALA A 608 -18.95 48.17 -34.88
CA ALA A 608 -19.24 46.77 -34.72
C ALA A 608 -18.15 45.91 -35.37
N ASP A 609 -17.73 46.26 -36.59
CA ASP A 609 -16.63 45.61 -37.30
C ASP A 609 -15.31 45.72 -36.54
N GLU A 610 -14.98 46.90 -35.97
CA GLU A 610 -13.76 47.09 -35.17
C GLU A 610 -13.76 46.18 -33.93
N VAL A 611 -14.91 46.07 -33.21
CA VAL A 611 -15.06 45.20 -32.06
C VAL A 611 -14.87 43.73 -32.45
N ALA A 612 -15.50 43.31 -33.55
CA ALA A 612 -15.35 41.96 -34.09
C ALA A 612 -13.89 41.64 -34.50
N LEU A 613 -13.21 42.59 -35.13
CA LEU A 613 -11.81 42.45 -35.53
C LEU A 613 -10.86 42.39 -34.33
N ARG A 614 -11.10 43.18 -33.28
CA ARG A 614 -10.35 43.10 -32.02
C ARG A 614 -10.53 41.73 -31.32
N ALA A 615 -11.77 41.24 -31.28
CA ALA A 615 -12.07 39.93 -30.72
C ALA A 615 -11.37 38.82 -31.54
N GLU A 616 -11.33 38.91 -32.88
CA GLU A 616 -10.62 37.95 -33.73
C GLU A 616 -9.10 37.96 -33.45
N ARG A 617 -8.49 39.14 -33.36
CA ARG A 617 -7.07 39.27 -32.99
C ARG A 617 -6.77 38.66 -31.65
N SER A 618 -7.67 38.85 -30.65
CA SER A 618 -7.54 38.24 -29.33
C SER A 618 -7.60 36.72 -29.42
N LYS A 619 -8.53 36.15 -30.20
CA LYS A 619 -8.62 34.69 -30.44
C LYS A 619 -7.33 34.13 -31.03
N LEU A 620 -6.79 34.80 -32.09
CA LEU A 620 -5.53 34.39 -32.72
C LEU A 620 -4.36 34.44 -31.72
N GLY A 621 -4.31 35.44 -30.84
CA GLY A 621 -3.31 35.55 -29.80
C GLY A 621 -3.42 34.42 -28.77
N LEU A 622 -4.66 34.06 -28.35
CA LEU A 622 -4.92 32.95 -27.41
C LEU A 622 -4.54 31.60 -28.03
N LEU A 623 -4.85 31.36 -29.31
CA LEU A 623 -4.43 30.16 -30.03
C LEU A 623 -2.90 30.05 -30.15
N ALA A 624 -2.21 31.17 -30.46
CA ALA A 624 -0.75 31.19 -30.50
C ALA A 624 -0.14 30.85 -29.13
N ALA A 625 -0.69 31.41 -28.05
CA ALA A 625 -0.28 31.11 -26.70
C ALA A 625 -0.53 29.62 -26.32
N ALA A 626 -1.69 29.09 -26.73
CA ALA A 626 -2.01 27.66 -26.50
C ALA A 626 -1.03 26.75 -27.25
N ARG A 627 -0.72 27.03 -28.51
CA ARG A 627 0.25 26.29 -29.31
C ARG A 627 1.65 26.31 -28.66
N GLN A 628 2.12 27.49 -28.26
CA GLN A 628 3.42 27.63 -27.61
C GLN A 628 3.49 26.84 -26.30
N SER A 629 2.48 26.96 -25.43
CA SER A 629 2.39 26.26 -24.19
C SER A 629 2.28 24.74 -24.38
N SER A 630 1.49 24.31 -25.38
CA SER A 630 1.34 22.91 -25.76
C SER A 630 2.67 22.31 -26.26
N GLN A 631 3.41 23.03 -27.11
CA GLN A 631 4.71 22.58 -27.58
C GLN A 631 5.72 22.45 -26.46
N SER A 632 5.78 23.42 -25.53
CA SER A 632 6.67 23.37 -24.36
C SER A 632 6.34 22.19 -23.46
N LEU A 633 5.05 22.02 -23.11
CA LEU A 633 4.62 20.91 -22.26
C LEU A 633 4.83 19.55 -22.94
N ARG A 634 4.55 19.46 -24.24
CA ARG A 634 4.81 18.26 -25.04
C ARG A 634 6.29 17.87 -25.05
N GLY A 635 7.20 18.85 -25.18
CA GLY A 635 8.64 18.61 -25.08
C GLY A 635 9.02 18.02 -23.71
N ARG A 636 8.48 18.59 -22.63
CA ARG A 636 8.72 18.09 -21.26
C ARG A 636 8.18 16.67 -21.09
N VAL A 637 6.94 16.39 -21.49
CA VAL A 637 6.35 15.04 -21.38
C VAL A 637 7.14 14.01 -22.19
N MET A 638 7.68 14.38 -23.34
CA MET A 638 8.55 13.48 -24.13
C MET A 638 9.86 13.15 -23.41
N VAL A 639 10.46 14.13 -22.72
CA VAL A 639 11.67 13.89 -21.90
C VAL A 639 11.32 12.94 -20.74
N GLU A 640 10.22 13.20 -20.02
CA GLU A 640 9.75 12.32 -18.95
C GLU A 640 9.47 10.89 -19.44
N GLN A 641 8.86 10.72 -20.62
CA GLN A 641 8.70 9.40 -21.22
C GLN A 641 10.01 8.68 -21.51
N GLN A 642 11.05 9.41 -21.90
CA GLN A 642 12.37 8.82 -22.10
C GLN A 642 12.97 8.38 -20.77
N LEU A 643 12.85 9.20 -19.72
CA LEU A 643 13.29 8.84 -18.37
C LEU A 643 12.52 7.64 -17.83
N LEU A 644 11.19 7.60 -18.01
CA LEU A 644 10.37 6.44 -17.61
C LEU A 644 10.83 5.15 -18.29
N ARG A 645 11.19 5.18 -19.57
CA ARG A 645 11.72 4.01 -20.27
C ARG A 645 13.08 3.55 -19.72
N LEU A 646 13.94 4.49 -19.32
CA LEU A 646 15.20 4.17 -18.65
C LEU A 646 14.91 3.52 -17.29
N TYR A 647 14.04 4.10 -16.49
CA TYR A 647 13.63 3.52 -15.21
C TYR A 647 12.99 2.14 -15.36
N GLN A 648 12.12 1.93 -16.36
CA GLN A 648 11.54 0.62 -16.65
C GLN A 648 12.61 -0.42 -17.01
N LYS A 649 13.63 -0.02 -17.78
CA LYS A 649 14.76 -0.88 -18.12
C LYS A 649 15.59 -1.23 -16.89
N ASP A 650 15.97 -0.22 -16.08
CA ASP A 650 16.74 -0.41 -14.86
C ASP A 650 15.95 -1.25 -13.85
N LEU A 651 14.65 -0.98 -13.70
CA LEU A 651 13.75 -1.77 -12.87
C LEU A 651 13.69 -3.22 -13.34
N GLY A 652 13.70 -3.49 -14.66
CA GLY A 652 13.75 -4.84 -15.22
C GLY A 652 15.02 -5.58 -14.80
N THR A 653 16.20 -4.93 -14.84
CA THR A 653 17.47 -5.54 -14.39
C THR A 653 17.46 -5.81 -12.89
N VAL A 654 16.99 -4.86 -12.09
CA VAL A 654 16.86 -5.04 -10.62
C VAL A 654 15.85 -6.14 -10.29
N GLN A 655 14.75 -6.26 -11.04
CA GLN A 655 13.78 -7.35 -10.86
C GLN A 655 14.41 -8.72 -11.14
N ASP A 656 15.23 -8.85 -12.18
CA ASP A 656 15.89 -10.11 -12.51
C ASP A 656 16.91 -10.51 -11.44
N ASP A 657 17.74 -9.57 -10.96
CA ASP A 657 18.68 -9.79 -9.85
C ASP A 657 17.95 -10.13 -8.55
N THR A 658 16.83 -9.44 -8.29
CA THR A 658 16.00 -9.66 -7.09
C THR A 658 15.30 -11.02 -7.15
N ARG A 659 14.80 -11.44 -8.31
CA ARG A 659 14.19 -12.76 -8.48
C ARG A 659 15.16 -13.86 -8.08
N ASP A 660 16.41 -13.77 -8.51
CA ASP A 660 17.42 -14.77 -8.18
C ASP A 660 17.71 -14.79 -6.67
N LEU A 661 17.82 -13.63 -6.04
CA LEU A 661 17.97 -13.52 -4.58
C LEU A 661 16.76 -14.08 -3.84
N VAL A 662 15.55 -13.67 -4.22
CA VAL A 662 14.29 -14.12 -3.61
C VAL A 662 14.09 -15.61 -3.84
N GLY A 663 14.43 -16.14 -5.03
CA GLY A 663 14.40 -17.57 -5.31
C GLY A 663 15.30 -18.35 -4.36
N ARG A 664 16.52 -17.87 -4.06
CA ARG A 664 17.43 -18.49 -3.08
C ARG A 664 16.90 -18.41 -1.65
N VAL A 665 16.31 -17.26 -1.26
CA VAL A 665 15.67 -17.10 0.07
C VAL A 665 14.45 -18.00 0.19
N ALA A 666 13.59 -18.05 -0.81
CA ALA A 666 12.43 -18.93 -0.86
C ALA A 666 12.84 -20.41 -0.77
N LEU A 667 13.84 -20.85 -1.52
CA LEU A 667 14.35 -22.21 -1.46
C LEU A 667 14.91 -22.55 -0.07
N ARG A 668 15.66 -21.65 0.56
CA ARG A 668 16.17 -21.83 1.92
C ARG A 668 15.01 -21.98 2.91
N SER A 669 14.05 -21.07 2.84
CA SER A 669 12.86 -21.12 3.68
C SER A 669 12.08 -22.42 3.47
N PHE A 670 11.89 -22.80 2.23
CA PHE A 670 11.22 -24.04 1.85
C PHE A 670 11.89 -25.27 2.48
N ARG A 671 13.23 -25.33 2.41
CA ARG A 671 14.01 -26.42 3.05
C ARG A 671 13.88 -26.38 4.58
N ASN A 672 13.87 -25.21 5.17
CA ASN A 672 13.70 -25.05 6.62
C ASN A 672 12.29 -25.51 7.07
N VAL A 673 11.26 -25.08 6.37
CA VAL A 673 9.86 -25.47 6.64
C VAL A 673 9.70 -26.97 6.47
N ARG A 674 10.21 -27.54 5.38
CA ARG A 674 10.24 -29.00 5.15
C ARG A 674 10.93 -29.73 6.31
N ALA A 675 12.10 -29.27 6.74
CA ALA A 675 12.83 -29.90 7.84
C ALA A 675 12.04 -29.85 9.16
N GLN A 676 11.29 -28.78 9.41
CA GLN A 676 10.41 -28.66 10.57
C GLN A 676 9.25 -29.66 10.48
N PHE A 677 8.55 -29.73 9.37
CA PHE A 677 7.46 -30.72 9.19
C PHE A 677 7.98 -32.15 9.26
N TYR A 678 9.14 -32.43 8.67
CA TYR A 678 9.78 -33.74 8.80
C TYR A 678 10.04 -34.12 10.26
N LYS A 679 10.60 -33.18 11.04
CA LYS A 679 10.84 -33.39 12.47
C LYS A 679 9.55 -33.62 13.27
N LEU A 680 8.48 -32.86 12.98
CA LEU A 680 7.19 -33.02 13.63
C LEU A 680 6.59 -34.40 13.37
N VAL A 681 6.53 -34.81 12.11
CA VAL A 681 6.02 -36.13 11.72
C VAL A 681 6.88 -37.24 12.33
N LEU A 682 8.21 -37.11 12.26
CA LEU A 682 9.13 -38.09 12.85
C LEU A 682 8.93 -38.23 14.37
N LYS A 683 8.79 -37.12 15.10
CA LYS A 683 8.52 -37.13 16.53
C LYS A 683 7.21 -37.87 16.86
N ALA A 684 6.17 -37.65 16.06
CA ALA A 684 4.89 -38.32 16.21
C ALA A 684 4.98 -39.82 15.87
N ASP A 685 5.67 -40.21 14.78
CA ASP A 685 5.92 -41.60 14.39
C ASP A 685 6.69 -42.35 15.50
N VAL A 686 7.78 -41.76 15.99
CA VAL A 686 8.55 -42.34 17.13
C VAL A 686 7.66 -42.48 18.34
N GLY A 687 6.83 -41.48 18.65
CA GLY A 687 5.87 -41.55 19.75
C GLY A 687 4.88 -42.70 19.60
N MET A 688 4.37 -42.98 18.41
CA MET A 688 3.50 -44.13 18.14
C MET A 688 4.22 -45.46 18.38
N VAL A 689 5.48 -45.56 17.94
CA VAL A 689 6.32 -46.74 18.15
C VAL A 689 6.55 -46.92 19.65
N ASP A 690 6.85 -45.87 20.41
CA ASP A 690 7.05 -45.91 21.85
C ASP A 690 5.80 -46.39 22.60
N VAL A 691 4.60 -45.97 22.17
CA VAL A 691 3.34 -46.48 22.72
C VAL A 691 3.23 -47.97 22.46
N ALA A 692 3.51 -48.44 21.25
CA ALA A 692 3.42 -49.88 20.91
C ALA A 692 4.41 -50.70 21.71
N TRP A 693 5.66 -50.24 21.87
CA TRP A 693 6.70 -50.91 22.69
C TRP A 693 6.36 -50.94 24.18
N THR A 694 5.91 -49.84 24.76
CA THR A 694 5.54 -49.74 26.15
C THR A 694 4.37 -50.69 26.46
N ARG A 695 3.33 -50.68 25.64
CA ARG A 695 2.18 -51.57 25.76
C ARG A 695 2.58 -53.08 25.63
N LYS A 696 3.52 -53.37 24.70
CA LYS A 696 4.05 -54.73 24.56
C LYS A 696 4.80 -55.13 25.84
N ARG A 697 5.67 -54.31 26.38
CA ARG A 697 6.45 -54.57 27.60
C ARG A 697 5.53 -54.85 28.80
N GLU A 698 4.57 -53.99 29.04
CA GLU A 698 3.61 -54.17 30.12
C GLU A 698 2.84 -55.50 30.01
N ARG A 699 2.44 -55.87 28.79
CA ARG A 699 1.78 -57.15 28.56
C ARG A 699 2.70 -58.34 28.85
N VAL A 700 3.97 -58.23 28.45
CA VAL A 700 4.97 -59.28 28.74
C VAL A 700 5.22 -59.36 30.24
N ASP A 701 5.40 -58.25 30.92
CA ASP A 701 5.61 -58.19 32.35
C ASP A 701 4.40 -58.81 33.12
N LYS A 702 3.18 -58.48 32.68
CA LYS A 702 1.96 -59.04 33.23
C LYS A 702 1.81 -60.55 32.99
N ILE A 703 2.21 -61.04 31.80
CA ILE A 703 2.23 -62.47 31.51
C ILE A 703 3.25 -63.20 32.41
N GLN A 704 4.43 -62.59 32.63
CA GLN A 704 5.46 -63.16 33.51
C GLN A 704 4.99 -63.17 34.98
N GLU A 705 4.35 -62.08 35.43
CA GLU A 705 3.76 -62.05 36.78
C GLU A 705 2.71 -63.12 36.94
N LEU A 706 1.76 -63.25 35.99
CA LEU A 706 0.72 -64.31 36.09
C LEU A 706 1.29 -65.71 35.95
N ALA A 707 2.34 -65.90 35.16
CA ALA A 707 3.04 -67.20 35.08
C ALA A 707 3.74 -67.55 36.40
N SER A 708 4.36 -66.58 37.06
CA SER A 708 4.98 -66.73 38.36
C SER A 708 3.93 -67.04 39.43
N GLN A 709 2.82 -66.32 39.44
CA GLN A 709 1.70 -66.62 40.37
C GLN A 709 1.17 -68.02 40.11
N LYS A 710 0.91 -68.41 38.91
CA LYS A 710 0.46 -69.75 38.52
C LYS A 710 1.44 -70.81 39.03
N ALA A 711 2.76 -70.63 38.85
CA ALA A 711 3.77 -71.58 39.34
C ALA A 711 3.78 -71.68 40.82
N SER A 712 3.61 -70.57 41.58
CA SER A 712 3.46 -70.54 43.01
C SER A 712 2.21 -71.29 43.51
N ASP A 713 1.06 -71.00 42.90
CA ASP A 713 -0.23 -71.59 43.20
C ASP A 713 -0.23 -73.11 42.92
N VAL A 714 0.36 -73.56 41.84
CA VAL A 714 0.55 -74.99 41.54
C VAL A 714 1.46 -75.65 42.51
N GLY A 715 2.58 -74.97 42.91
CA GLY A 715 3.47 -75.44 43.94
C GLY A 715 2.79 -75.61 45.31
N THR A 716 1.97 -74.63 45.71
CA THR A 716 1.17 -74.70 46.93
C THR A 716 0.16 -75.84 46.90
N LEU A 717 -0.57 -75.91 45.75
CA LEU A 717 -1.54 -77.04 45.58
C LEU A 717 -0.88 -78.40 45.62
N ASP A 718 0.29 -78.58 44.98
CA ASP A 718 1.05 -79.83 45.01
C ASP A 718 1.53 -80.13 46.43
N SER A 719 1.94 -79.17 47.24
CA SER A 719 2.35 -79.33 48.60
C SER A 719 1.19 -79.67 49.51
N GLU A 720 0.02 -79.13 49.27
CA GLU A 720 -1.21 -79.47 50.03
C GLU A 720 -1.80 -80.79 49.58
N PHE A 721 -1.67 -81.22 48.37
CA PHE A 721 -2.23 -82.45 47.83
C PHE A 721 -1.39 -83.67 48.16
N LYS A 722 -0.06 -83.55 48.22
CA LYS A 722 0.86 -84.64 48.64
C LYS A 722 0.59 -85.27 50.02
N PRO A 723 0.29 -84.55 51.06
CA PRO A 723 -0.13 -85.13 52.32
C PRO A 723 -1.44 -85.92 52.22
N VAL A 724 -2.44 -85.40 51.53
CA VAL A 724 -3.75 -86.00 51.31
C VAL A 724 -3.63 -87.34 50.55
N LEU A 725 -2.80 -87.40 49.48
CA LEU A 725 -2.53 -88.63 48.79
C LEU A 725 -1.83 -89.69 49.66
N ARG A 726 -0.96 -89.28 50.56
CA ARG A 726 -0.33 -90.22 51.53
C ARG A 726 -1.31 -90.78 52.58
N GLU A 727 -2.29 -89.96 52.96
CA GLU A 727 -3.35 -90.48 53.90
C GLU A 727 -4.35 -91.39 53.21
N VAL A 728 -4.46 -91.37 51.89
CA VAL A 728 -5.34 -92.28 51.12
C VAL A 728 -4.65 -93.60 50.81
N ASP A 729 -3.31 -93.64 50.76
CA ASP A 729 -2.49 -94.85 50.53
C ASP A 729 -2.14 -95.64 51.80
N GLU A 730 -2.42 -95.13 53.07
CA GLU A 730 -2.41 -95.86 54.31
C GLU A 730 -3.84 -96.38 54.66
#